data_464f9b40f392839257f5f9b022c4bb84
#
_entry.id   464f9b40f392839257f5f9b022c4bb84
#
_cell.length_a   1.000
_cell.length_b   1.000
_cell.length_c   1.000
_cell.angle_alpha   90.00
_cell.angle_beta   90.00
_cell.angle_gamma   90.00
#
_symmetry.space_group_name_H-M   'P 1'
#
loop_
_entity.id
_entity.type
_entity.pdbx_description
1 polymer ?
#
loop_
_entity_poly.entity_id
_entity_poly.type
_entity_poly.pdbx_seq_one_letter_code
_entity_poly.pdbx_strand_id
1 'polypeptide(L)'
;VALLIRLFLLFLLFGAFGLHAQMPILTLEHLTTKEGMPSNDVWCLNKDRNGFLWIGTGRNLCRYDGYSFMRLDSLQLGYCSGVSTDSKGDIYTSVDTRGLCRIDMKTMEVSTLLMNNYDDQDTNNDLHEQGLVDSHDQVWICDYTAVKRYDIKTGKLRRYTFARQASGGDVYQYASFFEDRQRVLWIVSELGLYYYNRKADRLVCVLGAEAIYPENRVPVRLSRASQDSMGNLWIGGYEYGLVKYSPADHSFSIRKTGFEQNSVLCVQESQDENGRRLLFVGTNDGISVLYPDRNELYHLPEFYNNGIKIKDMYDDKSNGILWIGTSEGIYKYRYRNIGIRTIAIPADVVRLPVQITSIQPVAGDNYLLGLSHSGALNWDPSTNTFKLLRYPSDMLTDKLRMLGNEVFAFTDKGVVTKKNEAFVPWAPESALFRSTDFRDGLLDRKGRLWIANLNEALKVIDPATKKEIRLWKKEQDKKLMNQSYIKALLEGADGKIWIATCSRGLFYFDEKKGVFVNLEELGFNKGRRIGGDCINGMQRGRDGSVLIASWGGVSKIAANGYVMYSFDFKEGLLKDTYCANIAETEDGNLWFSTNEGIHIANPKTRSVRYLTTIEGLRSNAPVGFYYRAPNELLLGHINAINVLNIKQLISNVVSQGIVLSSVEVKGKPVYVDPQKEITLQPDENSITFSFSTLNYEPASQNLYSYQLSGDDNGWVQMGNEHTVSFSNLPARSYTLLVKSSNSSGMTTSKPLTIRLSVRPYFTNTWFFRVLIGLTIAALIVGMMRWRVDTLAERNRLDLQITEWKLKALQSQMNPHFLFNSLNSVQNYLLTNRGVEGAKYLSKFSKLVRRIMENSNHQYLSFEKIIDTLRMYVEIESFRFNHEFRYSFDIEENDALLDAQLPPMLLQPYVENAIWHGLMPKEGEKQLTITARLDNKHIECTIRDNGVGRSFAPRGEGHISRGQEMTRGIFESLRQRDSDAKIELIDLFDDDNQPAGTLVKMIIPIENV
;
A
#
# COMPACT_ATOMS: atom_id res chain seq x y z
N VAL A 1 -46.29 49.92 43.52
CA VAL A 1 -45.31 49.05 44.13
C VAL A 1 -45.59 47.55 43.70
N ALA A 2 -46.84 47.06 43.89
CA ALA A 2 -47.19 45.64 43.54
C ALA A 2 -47.04 45.36 42.02
N LEU A 3 -47.32 46.35 41.15
CA LEU A 3 -47.17 46.24 39.70
C LEU A 3 -45.69 46.26 39.28
N LEU A 4 -44.88 47.04 39.96
CA LEU A 4 -43.44 47.14 39.78
C LEU A 4 -42.72 45.86 40.24
N ILE A 5 -43.18 45.25 41.29
CA ILE A 5 -42.66 44.01 41.81
C ILE A 5 -43.04 42.81 40.88
N ARG A 6 -44.24 42.82 40.30
CA ARG A 6 -44.66 41.83 39.30
C ARG A 6 -43.88 42.01 37.97
N LEU A 7 -43.63 43.23 37.55
CA LEU A 7 -42.79 43.49 36.39
C LEU A 7 -41.30 43.09 36.62
N PHE A 8 -40.79 43.30 37.85
CA PHE A 8 -39.45 42.92 38.24
C PHE A 8 -39.32 41.40 38.37
N LEU A 9 -40.35 40.72 38.91
CA LEU A 9 -40.42 39.26 38.92
C LEU A 9 -40.62 38.66 37.52
N LEU A 10 -41.37 39.28 36.66
CA LEU A 10 -41.44 38.92 35.23
C LEU A 10 -40.11 39.11 34.53
N PHE A 11 -39.39 40.23 34.83
CA PHE A 11 -38.07 40.45 34.27
C PHE A 11 -37.02 39.46 34.81
N LEU A 12 -37.14 39.04 36.08
CA LEU A 12 -36.32 37.94 36.64
C LEU A 12 -36.70 36.56 36.08
N LEU A 13 -37.98 36.33 35.77
CA LEU A 13 -38.42 35.11 35.09
C LEU A 13 -38.01 35.07 33.61
N PHE A 14 -37.98 36.19 32.92
CA PHE A 14 -37.46 36.28 31.54
C PHE A 14 -35.94 36.37 31.47
N GLY A 15 -35.26 36.85 32.52
CA GLY A 15 -33.80 36.83 32.65
C GLY A 15 -33.19 35.48 32.98
N ALA A 16 -34.03 34.51 33.40
CA ALA A 16 -33.60 33.16 33.75
C ALA A 16 -33.70 32.16 32.57
N PHE A 17 -34.16 32.58 31.38
CA PHE A 17 -33.90 31.84 30.17
C PHE A 17 -32.45 32.09 29.77
N GLY A 18 -31.54 31.52 30.54
CA GLY A 18 -30.13 31.44 30.15
C GLY A 18 -30.07 30.91 28.74
N LEU A 19 -29.48 31.69 27.87
CA LEU A 19 -28.87 31.17 26.63
C LEU A 19 -28.05 29.97 27.04
N HIS A 20 -28.62 28.78 26.95
CA HIS A 20 -27.84 27.55 26.97
C HIS A 20 -26.93 27.63 25.76
N ALA A 21 -25.71 28.08 25.96
CA ALA A 21 -24.71 28.02 24.94
C ALA A 21 -24.64 26.59 24.49
N GLN A 22 -24.98 26.33 23.25
CA GLN A 22 -24.94 25.01 22.64
C GLN A 22 -23.53 24.46 22.81
N MET A 23 -23.43 23.23 23.31
CA MET A 23 -22.17 22.51 23.43
C MET A 23 -21.47 22.49 22.07
N PRO A 24 -20.18 22.80 21.99
CA PRO A 24 -19.44 22.62 20.74
C PRO A 24 -19.46 21.16 20.35
N ILE A 25 -19.90 20.86 19.15
CA ILE A 25 -19.79 19.51 18.57
C ILE A 25 -18.33 19.36 18.15
N LEU A 26 -17.56 18.61 18.94
CA LEU A 26 -16.16 18.32 18.63
C LEU A 26 -16.10 17.10 17.69
N THR A 27 -15.47 17.27 16.56
CA THR A 27 -15.17 16.14 15.68
C THR A 27 -13.84 15.54 16.10
N LEU A 28 -13.88 14.30 16.61
CA LEU A 28 -12.74 13.58 17.14
C LEU A 28 -12.44 12.37 16.26
N GLU A 29 -11.19 12.23 15.87
CA GLU A 29 -10.65 11.03 15.23
C GLU A 29 -9.98 10.17 16.30
N HIS A 30 -10.25 8.86 16.33
CA HIS A 30 -9.73 7.94 17.35
C HIS A 30 -8.76 6.95 16.72
N LEU A 31 -7.53 6.91 17.20
CA LEU A 31 -6.46 6.01 16.77
C LEU A 31 -6.11 5.02 17.89
N THR A 32 -6.02 3.75 17.54
CA THR A 32 -5.88 2.63 18.49
C THR A 32 -4.85 1.62 17.98
N THR A 33 -4.78 0.47 18.65
CA THR A 33 -3.99 -0.68 18.16
C THR A 33 -4.49 -1.24 16.85
N LYS A 34 -5.72 -0.94 16.43
CA LYS A 34 -6.24 -1.32 15.09
C LYS A 34 -5.51 -0.60 13.97
N GLU A 35 -5.11 0.64 14.21
CA GLU A 35 -4.32 1.45 13.28
C GLU A 35 -2.81 1.17 13.39
N GLY A 36 -2.38 0.28 14.30
CA GLY A 36 -1.00 -0.19 14.45
C GLY A 36 -0.23 0.34 15.66
N MET A 37 -0.88 1.06 16.59
CA MET A 37 -0.23 1.44 17.85
C MET A 37 0.21 0.21 18.65
N PRO A 38 1.32 0.30 19.43
CA PRO A 38 1.79 -0.79 20.28
C PRO A 38 0.83 -1.12 21.43
N SER A 39 0.13 -0.12 21.96
CA SER A 39 -0.83 -0.24 23.06
C SER A 39 -1.79 0.94 23.02
N ASN A 40 -3.03 0.74 23.47
CA ASN A 40 -4.00 1.83 23.61
C ASN A 40 -3.73 2.70 24.85
N ASP A 41 -2.94 2.24 25.78
CA ASP A 41 -2.60 2.99 26.99
C ASP A 41 -1.50 4.02 26.70
N VAL A 42 -1.89 5.27 26.42
CA VAL A 42 -0.99 6.37 26.02
C VAL A 42 -0.61 7.20 27.25
N TRP A 43 0.70 7.33 27.47
CA TRP A 43 1.26 8.02 28.64
C TRP A 43 1.78 9.42 28.35
N CYS A 44 2.38 9.60 27.17
CA CYS A 44 2.97 10.89 26.80
C CYS A 44 2.95 11.11 25.31
N LEU A 45 2.90 12.38 24.92
CA LEU A 45 2.85 12.86 23.55
C LEU A 45 3.86 13.98 23.35
N ASN A 46 4.63 13.93 22.30
CA ASN A 46 5.48 15.05 21.90
C ASN A 46 5.75 15.01 20.38
N LYS A 47 6.10 16.14 19.81
CA LYS A 47 6.45 16.26 18.40
C LYS A 47 7.93 16.58 18.24
N ASP A 48 8.60 15.85 17.38
CA ASP A 48 10.00 16.14 17.10
C ASP A 48 10.16 17.34 16.14
N ARG A 49 11.41 17.76 15.92
CA ARG A 49 11.73 18.89 15.05
C ARG A 49 11.40 18.66 13.57
N ASN A 50 11.36 17.40 13.16
CA ASN A 50 10.97 17.03 11.80
C ASN A 50 9.46 17.04 11.62
N GLY A 51 8.71 17.08 12.72
CA GLY A 51 7.27 17.14 12.74
C GLY A 51 6.58 15.80 12.99
N PHE A 52 7.30 14.71 13.25
CA PHE A 52 6.71 13.42 13.63
C PHE A 52 6.15 13.47 15.05
N LEU A 53 5.01 12.85 15.25
CA LEU A 53 4.42 12.67 16.59
C LEU A 53 5.01 11.43 17.25
N TRP A 54 5.60 11.64 18.43
CA TRP A 54 6.11 10.59 19.29
C TRP A 54 5.13 10.29 20.39
N ILE A 55 4.89 9.00 20.60
CA ILE A 55 3.84 8.50 21.48
C ILE A 55 4.44 7.47 22.42
N GLY A 56 4.53 7.80 23.69
CA GLY A 56 4.88 6.85 24.73
C GLY A 56 3.63 6.07 25.16
N THR A 57 3.70 4.77 25.07
CA THR A 57 2.59 3.89 25.43
C THR A 57 2.94 2.97 26.60
N GLY A 58 1.97 2.24 27.12
CA GLY A 58 2.16 1.24 28.18
C GLY A 58 3.03 0.04 27.80
N ARG A 59 3.48 -0.06 26.54
CA ARG A 59 4.35 -1.15 26.07
C ARG A 59 5.63 -0.72 25.38
N ASN A 60 5.59 0.38 24.67
CA ASN A 60 6.73 0.88 23.92
C ASN A 60 6.52 2.34 23.50
N LEU A 61 7.61 2.95 22.99
CA LEU A 61 7.58 4.21 22.27
C LEU A 61 7.33 3.94 20.78
N CYS A 62 6.46 4.73 20.18
CA CYS A 62 6.26 4.70 18.73
C CYS A 62 6.25 6.11 18.13
N ARG A 63 6.52 6.17 16.83
CA ARG A 63 6.50 7.40 16.03
C ARG A 63 5.39 7.30 14.99
N TYR A 64 4.55 8.31 14.95
CA TYR A 64 3.43 8.42 14.00
C TYR A 64 3.73 9.47 12.93
N ASP A 65 3.52 9.12 11.68
CA ASP A 65 3.79 9.98 10.52
C ASP A 65 2.53 10.50 9.82
N GLY A 66 1.35 10.17 10.36
CA GLY A 66 0.06 10.47 9.75
C GLY A 66 -0.55 9.32 8.98
N TYR A 67 0.21 8.25 8.70
CA TYR A 67 -0.23 7.05 7.98
C TYR A 67 0.00 5.79 8.79
N SER A 68 1.16 5.67 9.42
CA SER A 68 1.61 4.46 10.10
C SER A 68 2.31 4.73 11.42
N PHE A 69 2.31 3.73 12.29
CA PHE A 69 3.03 3.75 13.54
C PHE A 69 4.32 2.93 13.42
N MET A 70 5.46 3.60 13.48
CA MET A 70 6.77 2.94 13.56
C MET A 70 7.07 2.62 15.01
N ARG A 71 7.23 1.35 15.35
CA ARG A 71 7.55 0.85 16.69
C ARG A 71 9.05 0.83 16.92
N LEU A 72 9.47 1.13 18.12
CA LEU A 72 10.87 1.02 18.57
C LEU A 72 11.05 -0.23 19.43
N ASP A 73 11.13 -1.40 18.77
CA ASP A 73 11.24 -2.68 19.47
C ASP A 73 12.56 -2.83 20.24
N SER A 74 13.58 -2.03 19.92
CA SER A 74 14.87 -1.99 20.62
C SER A 74 14.78 -1.46 22.07
N LEU A 75 13.70 -0.80 22.44
CA LEU A 75 13.47 -0.31 23.81
C LEU A 75 13.09 -1.40 24.82
N GLN A 76 12.84 -2.63 24.37
CA GLN A 76 12.27 -3.70 25.18
C GLN A 76 10.94 -3.31 25.86
N LEU A 77 10.12 -4.27 26.20
CA LEU A 77 8.77 -4.04 26.74
C LEU A 77 8.81 -3.25 28.07
N GLY A 78 8.37 -2.00 28.03
CA GLY A 78 8.24 -1.13 29.21
C GLY A 78 7.36 0.08 28.89
N TYR A 79 6.69 0.66 29.88
CA TYR A 79 5.95 1.88 29.65
C TYR A 79 6.89 3.08 29.53
N CYS A 80 6.55 3.99 28.61
CA CYS A 80 7.30 5.21 28.38
C CYS A 80 6.53 6.40 28.95
N SER A 81 7.08 7.03 30.00
CA SER A 81 6.38 8.07 30.78
C SER A 81 6.62 9.49 30.29
N GLY A 82 7.65 9.72 29.49
CA GLY A 82 7.99 11.04 28.95
C GLY A 82 8.74 10.95 27.64
N VAL A 83 8.51 11.92 26.77
CA VAL A 83 9.23 12.10 25.50
C VAL A 83 9.63 13.55 25.35
N SER A 84 10.91 13.81 25.09
CA SER A 84 11.44 15.15 24.90
C SER A 84 12.57 15.17 23.88
N THR A 85 12.89 16.33 23.29
CA THR A 85 13.91 16.46 22.24
C THR A 85 14.97 17.48 22.63
N ASP A 86 16.23 17.18 22.33
CA ASP A 86 17.33 18.12 22.52
C ASP A 86 17.52 19.09 21.34
N SER A 87 18.54 19.96 21.46
CA SER A 87 18.87 20.92 20.40
C SER A 87 19.37 20.28 19.11
N LYS A 88 19.80 19.03 19.11
CA LYS A 88 20.24 18.27 17.94
C LYS A 88 19.10 17.49 17.29
N GLY A 89 17.97 17.35 17.99
CA GLY A 89 16.80 16.59 17.55
C GLY A 89 16.77 15.15 18.07
N ASP A 90 17.71 14.74 18.92
CA ASP A 90 17.68 13.42 19.55
C ASP A 90 16.53 13.34 20.56
N ILE A 91 15.95 12.15 20.68
CA ILE A 91 14.80 11.90 21.56
C ILE A 91 15.30 11.34 22.89
N TYR A 92 14.73 11.87 23.95
CA TYR A 92 14.93 11.39 25.31
C TYR A 92 13.62 10.86 25.86
N THR A 93 13.65 9.69 26.46
CA THR A 93 12.47 9.04 27.04
C THR A 93 12.83 8.32 28.33
N SER A 94 11.93 8.33 29.29
CA SER A 94 12.03 7.52 30.50
C SER A 94 11.26 6.23 30.29
N VAL A 95 11.95 5.10 30.44
CA VAL A 95 11.37 3.75 30.32
C VAL A 95 11.48 3.07 31.67
N ASP A 96 10.40 2.57 32.21
CA ASP A 96 10.35 1.97 33.56
C ASP A 96 11.38 0.85 33.73
N THR A 97 11.53 -0.02 32.76
CA THR A 97 12.44 -1.17 32.79
C THR A 97 13.90 -0.84 32.55
N ARG A 98 14.22 0.37 32.04
CA ARG A 98 15.58 0.73 31.60
C ARG A 98 16.10 2.03 32.22
N GLY A 99 15.23 2.96 32.58
CA GLY A 99 15.56 4.28 33.02
C GLY A 99 15.57 5.32 31.88
N LEU A 100 16.46 6.31 31.97
CA LEU A 100 16.56 7.37 30.98
C LEU A 100 17.31 6.86 29.74
N CYS A 101 16.62 6.86 28.61
CA CYS A 101 17.13 6.46 27.32
C CYS A 101 17.24 7.65 26.36
N ARG A 102 18.29 7.65 25.53
CA ARG A 102 18.48 8.54 24.39
C ARG A 102 18.34 7.73 23.12
N ILE A 103 17.62 8.26 22.15
CA ILE A 103 17.49 7.74 20.78
C ILE A 103 18.20 8.72 19.85
N ASP A 104 19.27 8.27 19.22
CA ASP A 104 19.95 9.03 18.18
C ASP A 104 19.10 9.03 16.91
N MET A 105 18.62 10.20 16.51
CA MET A 105 17.69 10.32 15.38
C MET A 105 18.36 10.09 14.02
N LYS A 106 19.68 9.93 13.95
CA LYS A 106 20.38 9.62 12.69
C LYS A 106 20.59 8.13 12.49
N THR A 107 20.76 7.38 13.59
CA THR A 107 21.03 5.94 13.56
C THR A 107 19.87 5.12 14.11
N MET A 108 18.95 5.77 14.83
CA MET A 108 17.88 5.15 15.62
C MET A 108 18.39 4.18 16.70
N GLU A 109 19.67 4.32 17.06
CA GLU A 109 20.26 3.57 18.16
C GLU A 109 19.76 4.11 19.51
N VAL A 110 19.41 3.19 20.37
CA VAL A 110 18.95 3.48 21.72
C VAL A 110 20.09 3.26 22.70
N SER A 111 20.45 4.32 23.41
CA SER A 111 21.43 4.26 24.50
C SER A 111 20.78 4.58 25.85
N THR A 112 21.08 3.78 26.88
CA THR A 112 20.64 4.04 28.24
C THR A 112 21.66 4.97 28.92
N LEU A 113 21.21 6.13 29.36
CA LEU A 113 22.05 7.14 30.02
C LEU A 113 22.10 6.96 31.54
N LEU A 114 20.94 6.63 32.14
CA LEU A 114 20.80 6.35 33.56
C LEU A 114 19.93 5.10 33.68
N MET A 115 20.44 4.08 34.35
CA MET A 115 19.71 2.83 34.59
C MET A 115 18.84 2.92 35.84
N ASN A 116 17.65 2.29 35.78
CA ASN A 116 16.86 2.00 36.96
C ASN A 116 17.53 0.83 37.73
N ASN A 117 17.77 0.98 39.01
CA ASN A 117 18.37 -0.04 39.86
C ASN A 117 17.30 -0.62 40.79
N TYR A 118 16.70 -1.74 40.42
CA TYR A 118 15.68 -2.43 41.22
C TYR A 118 16.28 -3.23 42.40
N ASP A 119 17.60 -3.49 42.40
CA ASP A 119 18.26 -4.36 43.38
C ASP A 119 18.81 -3.63 44.65
N ASP A 120 18.83 -2.32 44.65
CA ASP A 120 19.40 -1.56 45.75
C ASP A 120 18.28 -1.01 46.65
N GLN A 121 18.01 -1.73 47.73
CA GLN A 121 16.98 -1.38 48.74
C GLN A 121 17.19 -0.01 49.43
N ASP A 122 18.39 0.54 49.32
CA ASP A 122 18.75 1.85 49.91
C ASP A 122 18.71 3.03 48.92
N THR A 123 18.63 2.77 47.63
CA THR A 123 18.49 3.79 46.60
C THR A 123 17.30 3.49 45.70
N ASN A 124 16.11 3.94 46.08
CA ASN A 124 14.94 4.00 45.20
C ASN A 124 15.25 4.92 44.01
N ASN A 125 15.99 4.40 43.03
CA ASN A 125 16.35 5.09 41.80
C ASN A 125 15.35 4.89 40.65
N ASP A 126 14.14 4.44 40.97
CA ASP A 126 13.10 4.27 39.99
C ASP A 126 12.72 5.63 39.40
N LEU A 127 13.12 5.83 38.17
CA LEU A 127 12.69 6.99 37.37
C LEU A 127 11.23 6.79 36.96
N HIS A 128 10.31 7.30 37.74
CA HIS A 128 8.89 7.04 37.55
C HIS A 128 8.15 8.06 36.70
N GLU A 129 8.78 9.18 36.33
CA GLU A 129 8.07 10.25 35.66
C GLU A 129 8.79 10.93 34.50
N GLN A 130 8.02 11.75 33.86
CA GLN A 130 8.27 12.49 32.64
C GLN A 130 9.59 13.24 32.69
N GLY A 131 10.59 12.73 31.97
CA GLY A 131 11.80 13.50 31.71
C GLY A 131 11.53 14.65 30.74
N LEU A 132 12.09 15.83 31.02
CA LEU A 132 12.06 16.99 30.12
C LEU A 132 13.48 17.39 29.75
N VAL A 133 13.74 17.59 28.47
CA VAL A 133 14.93 18.30 27.97
C VAL A 133 14.60 19.78 27.87
N ASP A 134 15.30 20.62 28.64
CA ASP A 134 15.10 22.07 28.62
C ASP A 134 15.84 22.73 27.43
N SER A 135 15.53 24.00 27.19
CA SER A 135 16.12 24.79 26.10
C SER A 135 17.66 24.96 26.18
N HIS A 136 18.29 24.47 27.22
CA HIS A 136 19.76 24.47 27.45
C HIS A 136 20.40 23.09 27.30
N ASP A 137 19.67 22.10 26.77
CA ASP A 137 20.10 20.71 26.63
C ASP A 137 20.42 20.06 28.01
N GLN A 138 19.58 20.34 29.01
CA GLN A 138 19.63 19.68 30.31
C GLN A 138 18.42 18.76 30.43
N VAL A 139 18.64 17.49 30.77
CA VAL A 139 17.54 16.56 31.02
C VAL A 139 17.15 16.64 32.50
N TRP A 140 15.90 16.93 32.75
CA TRP A 140 15.32 16.97 34.06
C TRP A 140 14.44 15.75 34.28
N ILE A 141 14.72 15.02 35.35
CA ILE A 141 14.01 13.79 35.75
C ILE A 141 13.79 13.78 37.22
N CYS A 142 12.87 13.00 37.70
CA CYS A 142 12.60 12.84 39.12
C CYS A 142 12.67 11.35 39.50
N ASP A 143 13.30 11.08 40.67
CA ASP A 143 13.09 9.84 41.39
C ASP A 143 12.24 10.13 42.63
N TYR A 144 11.93 9.11 43.43
CA TYR A 144 11.15 9.26 44.68
C TYR A 144 11.75 10.20 45.73
N THR A 145 13.00 10.61 45.58
CA THR A 145 13.77 11.31 46.61
C THR A 145 14.28 12.67 46.16
N ALA A 146 14.41 12.92 44.86
CA ALA A 146 15.03 14.13 44.35
C ALA A 146 14.71 14.43 42.88
N VAL A 147 14.76 15.69 42.55
CA VAL A 147 14.91 16.17 41.18
C VAL A 147 16.35 16.01 40.70
N LYS A 148 16.57 15.40 39.55
CA LYS A 148 17.87 15.20 38.96
C LYS A 148 17.99 15.99 37.67
N ARG A 149 19.14 16.63 37.47
CA ARG A 149 19.52 17.28 36.23
C ARG A 149 20.71 16.56 35.62
N TYR A 150 20.52 16.03 34.44
CA TYR A 150 21.58 15.42 33.63
C TYR A 150 22.00 16.38 32.53
N ASP A 151 23.26 16.73 32.49
CA ASP A 151 23.83 17.59 31.46
C ASP A 151 24.29 16.75 30.28
N ILE A 152 23.60 16.93 29.13
CA ILE A 152 23.83 16.12 27.92
C ILE A 152 25.26 16.28 27.39
N LYS A 153 25.84 17.47 27.54
CA LYS A 153 27.20 17.77 27.00
C LYS A 153 28.32 17.18 27.84
N THR A 154 28.14 17.21 29.15
CA THR A 154 29.20 16.80 30.08
C THR A 154 28.97 15.43 30.71
N GLY A 155 27.77 14.86 30.56
CA GLY A 155 27.38 13.61 31.18
C GLY A 155 27.24 13.71 32.74
N LYS A 156 27.27 14.91 33.30
CA LYS A 156 27.21 15.10 34.75
C LYS A 156 25.77 15.09 35.25
N LEU A 157 25.57 14.35 36.32
CA LEU A 157 24.31 14.31 37.08
C LEU A 157 24.37 15.20 38.29
N ARG A 158 23.40 16.06 38.50
CA ARG A 158 23.23 16.85 39.71
C ARG A 158 21.85 16.59 40.35
N ARG A 159 21.85 16.53 41.66
CA ARG A 159 20.66 16.20 42.46
C ARG A 159 20.21 17.42 43.27
N TYR A 160 18.91 17.66 43.30
CA TYR A 160 18.25 18.72 44.05
C TYR A 160 17.20 18.09 44.93
N THR A 161 17.35 18.23 46.25
CA THR A 161 16.39 17.78 47.21
C THR A 161 15.44 18.93 47.58
N PHE A 162 14.16 18.63 47.74
CA PHE A 162 13.22 19.60 48.31
C PHE A 162 13.50 19.71 49.79
N ALA A 163 13.34 20.91 50.38
CA ALA A 163 13.51 21.09 51.80
C ALA A 163 12.49 20.20 52.56
N ARG A 164 12.98 19.34 53.46
CA ARG A 164 12.14 18.43 54.27
C ARG A 164 11.15 19.22 55.07
N GLN A 165 9.88 18.99 54.93
CA GLN A 165 8.90 19.34 55.93
C GLN A 165 9.09 18.42 57.16
N ALA A 166 8.87 18.97 58.39
CA ALA A 166 9.19 18.35 59.66
C ALA A 166 8.25 17.19 60.10
N SER A 167 7.49 16.60 59.19
CA SER A 167 6.62 15.44 59.44
C SER A 167 7.26 14.17 58.91
N GLY A 168 7.96 13.44 59.78
CA GLY A 168 8.83 12.29 59.52
C GLY A 168 8.23 11.04 58.85
N GLY A 169 7.60 11.15 57.69
CA GLY A 169 7.24 10.04 56.87
C GLY A 169 7.98 10.08 55.51
N ASP A 170 8.35 8.94 55.00
CA ASP A 170 8.86 8.81 53.61
C ASP A 170 7.79 9.29 52.62
N VAL A 171 7.93 10.54 52.14
CA VAL A 171 7.03 11.13 51.19
C VAL A 171 7.58 10.76 49.82
N TYR A 172 6.88 9.90 49.09
CA TYR A 172 7.15 9.65 47.66
C TYR A 172 6.95 10.97 46.92
N GLN A 173 7.98 11.43 46.20
CA GLN A 173 7.94 12.73 45.54
C GLN A 173 7.74 12.55 44.05
N TYR A 174 6.55 12.90 43.57
CA TYR A 174 6.30 13.04 42.16
C TYR A 174 6.60 14.47 41.73
N ALA A 175 7.33 14.64 40.61
CA ALA A 175 7.52 15.95 40.03
C ALA A 175 7.36 15.88 38.50
N SER A 176 6.57 16.77 37.94
CA SER A 176 6.49 17.03 36.52
C SER A 176 7.22 18.33 36.18
N PHE A 177 7.72 18.39 34.96
CA PHE A 177 8.54 19.49 34.48
C PHE A 177 7.85 20.20 33.33
N PHE A 178 7.97 21.52 33.31
CA PHE A 178 7.42 22.37 32.30
C PHE A 178 8.33 23.58 32.08
N GLU A 179 8.74 23.87 30.84
CA GLU A 179 9.48 25.08 30.49
C GLU A 179 8.51 26.09 29.84
N ASP A 180 8.40 27.27 30.41
CA ASP A 180 7.50 28.32 29.89
C ASP A 180 8.10 29.03 28.66
N ARG A 181 7.30 29.92 28.05
CA ARG A 181 7.73 30.71 26.89
C ARG A 181 8.91 31.65 27.17
N GLN A 182 9.12 32.02 28.45
CA GLN A 182 10.23 32.83 28.91
C GLN A 182 11.47 31.98 29.23
N ARG A 183 11.40 30.64 28.96
CA ARG A 183 12.46 29.65 29.24
C ARG A 183 12.76 29.50 30.75
N VAL A 184 11.78 29.74 31.58
CA VAL A 184 11.83 29.39 32.98
C VAL A 184 11.37 27.94 33.15
N LEU A 185 12.20 27.14 33.80
CA LEU A 185 11.84 25.77 34.11
C LEU A 185 11.02 25.75 35.42
N TRP A 186 9.81 25.26 35.32
CA TRP A 186 8.89 25.04 36.39
C TRP A 186 8.89 23.57 36.81
N ILE A 187 8.83 23.30 38.11
CA ILE A 187 8.74 21.99 38.67
C ILE A 187 7.45 21.95 39.53
N VAL A 188 6.55 21.07 39.15
CA VAL A 188 5.28 20.84 39.84
C VAL A 188 5.43 19.56 40.63
N SER A 189 5.31 19.65 41.96
CA SER A 189 5.50 18.51 42.85
C SER A 189 4.39 18.41 43.86
N GLU A 190 4.37 17.32 44.65
CA GLU A 190 3.47 17.16 45.81
C GLU A 190 3.70 18.22 46.87
N LEU A 191 4.87 18.85 46.88
CA LEU A 191 5.23 19.90 47.85
C LEU A 191 4.87 21.32 47.35
N GLY A 192 4.39 21.43 46.11
CA GLY A 192 3.98 22.72 45.55
C GLY A 192 4.61 23.01 44.20
N LEU A 193 4.58 24.28 43.83
CA LEU A 193 5.13 24.82 42.59
C LEU A 193 6.50 25.46 42.83
N TYR A 194 7.48 25.04 42.09
CA TYR A 194 8.86 25.53 42.14
C TYR A 194 9.30 26.02 40.77
N TYR A 195 10.29 26.92 40.75
CA TYR A 195 11.07 27.19 39.53
C TYR A 195 12.55 26.98 39.77
N TYR A 196 13.27 26.65 38.70
CA TYR A 196 14.72 26.52 38.78
C TYR A 196 15.38 27.88 38.54
N ASN A 197 16.06 28.37 39.57
CA ASN A 197 16.90 29.57 39.47
C ASN A 197 18.28 29.18 38.93
N ARG A 198 18.52 29.43 37.65
CA ARG A 198 19.77 29.07 36.97
C ARG A 198 21.01 29.80 37.53
N LYS A 199 20.84 31.05 37.97
CA LYS A 199 21.94 31.84 38.56
C LYS A 199 22.40 31.31 39.92
N ALA A 200 21.43 30.96 40.74
CA ALA A 200 21.69 30.42 42.09
C ALA A 200 21.85 28.91 42.10
N ASP A 201 21.61 28.21 40.97
CA ASP A 201 21.64 26.78 40.81
C ASP A 201 20.85 26.01 41.90
N ARG A 202 19.63 26.47 42.15
CA ARG A 202 18.73 25.91 43.18
C ARG A 202 17.27 25.99 42.74
N LEU A 203 16.45 25.14 43.35
CA LEU A 203 14.99 25.20 43.28
C LEU A 203 14.45 26.28 44.22
N VAL A 204 13.49 27.07 43.76
CA VAL A 204 12.82 28.12 44.54
C VAL A 204 11.32 27.83 44.58
N CYS A 205 10.78 27.66 45.77
CA CYS A 205 9.35 27.50 45.99
C CYS A 205 8.64 28.84 45.78
N VAL A 206 7.59 28.85 44.97
CA VAL A 206 6.74 30.02 44.70
C VAL A 206 5.34 29.85 45.26
N LEU A 207 4.86 28.62 45.37
CA LEU A 207 3.58 28.28 45.91
C LEU A 207 3.68 26.92 46.59
N GLY A 208 3.74 26.94 47.91
CA GLY A 208 3.77 25.70 48.73
C GLY A 208 2.41 25.01 48.72
N ALA A 209 2.43 23.70 48.86
CA ALA A 209 1.22 22.90 48.91
C ALA A 209 0.27 23.33 50.04
N GLU A 210 0.84 23.78 51.19
CA GLU A 210 0.08 24.31 52.32
C GLU A 210 -0.73 25.56 51.99
N ALA A 211 -0.21 26.43 51.11
CA ALA A 211 -0.94 27.62 50.63
C ALA A 211 -2.09 27.27 49.71
N ILE A 212 -1.95 26.15 48.96
CA ILE A 212 -3.00 25.64 48.07
C ILE A 212 -4.11 25.00 48.91
N TYR A 213 -3.74 24.26 49.99
CA TYR A 213 -4.66 23.43 50.79
C TYR A 213 -4.38 23.52 52.28
N PRO A 214 -4.77 24.58 52.93
CA PRO A 214 -4.47 24.81 54.38
C PRO A 214 -5.13 23.80 55.33
N GLU A 215 -6.17 23.08 54.89
CA GLU A 215 -6.96 22.21 55.78
C GLU A 215 -6.56 20.72 55.72
N ASN A 216 -5.67 20.30 54.82
CA ASN A 216 -5.36 18.86 54.60
C ASN A 216 -3.96 18.48 55.06
N ARG A 217 -3.92 17.42 55.89
CA ARG A 217 -2.67 16.78 56.39
C ARG A 217 -2.05 15.77 55.36
N VAL A 218 -2.63 15.63 54.17
CA VAL A 218 -2.14 14.68 53.13
C VAL A 218 -1.37 15.45 52.10
N PRO A 219 -0.25 14.91 51.57
CA PRO A 219 0.50 15.56 50.49
C PRO A 219 -0.39 15.79 49.26
N VAL A 220 -0.36 17.00 48.79
CA VAL A 220 -1.14 17.43 47.59
C VAL A 220 -0.47 16.87 46.35
N ARG A 221 -1.12 16.00 45.64
CA ARG A 221 -0.63 15.56 44.36
C ARG A 221 -1.01 16.57 43.27
N LEU A 222 -0.11 17.50 43.02
CA LEU A 222 -0.18 18.30 41.81
C LEU A 222 0.28 17.44 40.59
N SER A 223 -0.41 17.61 39.49
CA SER A 223 -0.12 16.87 38.23
C SER A 223 0.71 17.71 37.27
N ARG A 224 0.32 17.78 36.03
CA ARG A 224 1.03 18.54 34.98
C ARG A 224 0.60 20.00 34.94
N ALA A 225 1.53 20.86 34.52
CA ALA A 225 1.26 22.27 34.28
C ALA A 225 1.35 22.59 32.79
N SER A 226 0.56 23.58 32.38
CA SER A 226 0.70 24.21 31.05
C SER A 226 0.57 25.73 31.17
N GLN A 227 1.15 26.48 30.23
CA GLN A 227 1.04 27.94 30.17
C GLN A 227 0.00 28.37 29.14
N ASP A 228 -0.93 29.23 29.56
CA ASP A 228 -1.88 29.82 28.64
C ASP A 228 -1.28 30.97 27.81
N SER A 229 -2.03 31.48 26.83
CA SER A 229 -1.62 32.58 25.97
C SER A 229 -1.42 33.91 26.71
N MET A 230 -1.98 34.06 27.88
CA MET A 230 -1.83 35.21 28.76
C MET A 230 -0.64 35.11 29.74
N GLY A 231 0.08 33.97 29.74
CA GLY A 231 1.22 33.73 30.61
C GLY A 231 0.89 33.09 31.96
N ASN A 232 -0.38 32.80 32.24
CA ASN A 232 -0.74 32.07 33.47
C ASN A 232 -0.38 30.61 33.36
N LEU A 233 -0.05 30.01 34.50
CA LEU A 233 0.17 28.57 34.62
C LEU A 233 -1.11 27.91 35.11
N TRP A 234 -1.55 26.89 34.45
CA TRP A 234 -2.66 26.04 34.82
C TRP A 234 -2.13 24.68 35.25
N ILE A 235 -2.48 24.27 36.47
CA ILE A 235 -1.89 23.12 37.14
C ILE A 235 -3.02 22.22 37.55
N GLY A 236 -2.97 20.95 37.17
CA GLY A 236 -3.92 19.95 37.67
C GLY A 236 -3.61 19.52 39.08
N GLY A 237 -4.63 19.15 39.84
CA GLY A 237 -4.52 18.59 41.18
C GLY A 237 -5.35 17.33 41.36
N TYR A 238 -4.73 16.30 41.93
CA TYR A 238 -5.42 15.04 42.24
C TYR A 238 -6.38 15.29 43.40
N GLU A 239 -7.68 15.06 43.21
CA GLU A 239 -8.77 15.33 44.17
C GLU A 239 -9.02 16.82 44.54
N TYR A 240 -8.26 17.72 43.90
CA TYR A 240 -8.28 19.16 44.29
C TYR A 240 -8.68 20.10 43.15
N GLY A 241 -8.88 19.58 41.97
CA GLY A 241 -9.34 20.36 40.83
C GLY A 241 -8.22 21.08 40.08
N LEU A 242 -8.47 22.31 39.68
CA LEU A 242 -7.61 23.08 38.80
C LEU A 242 -7.07 24.33 39.49
N VAL A 243 -5.75 24.50 39.53
CA VAL A 243 -5.06 25.66 40.08
C VAL A 243 -4.61 26.57 38.90
N LYS A 244 -4.94 27.83 38.97
CA LYS A 244 -4.43 28.90 38.15
C LYS A 244 -3.39 29.69 38.93
N TYR A 245 -2.18 29.84 38.43
CA TYR A 245 -1.13 30.68 39.02
C TYR A 245 -0.68 31.73 37.99
N SER A 246 -0.58 32.99 38.45
CA SER A 246 -0.09 34.10 37.62
C SER A 246 1.35 34.44 38.02
N PRO A 247 2.35 34.19 37.17
CA PRO A 247 3.74 34.56 37.49
C PRO A 247 3.98 36.08 37.55
N ALA A 248 3.10 36.89 36.95
CA ALA A 248 3.25 38.35 36.86
C ALA A 248 3.01 39.06 38.19
N ASP A 249 2.06 38.59 38.96
CA ASP A 249 1.67 39.18 40.24
C ASP A 249 1.68 38.22 41.43
N HIS A 250 2.15 36.96 41.16
CA HIS A 250 2.18 35.87 42.14
C HIS A 250 0.82 35.48 42.74
N SER A 251 -0.26 35.84 42.09
CA SER A 251 -1.60 35.47 42.51
C SER A 251 -1.95 34.05 42.08
N PHE A 252 -2.83 33.40 42.84
CA PHE A 252 -3.37 32.11 42.47
C PHE A 252 -4.85 31.97 42.79
N SER A 253 -5.53 31.10 42.06
CA SER A 253 -6.93 30.74 42.32
C SER A 253 -7.15 29.25 42.11
N ILE A 254 -8.10 28.68 42.81
CA ILE A 254 -8.39 27.25 42.75
C ILE A 254 -9.84 27.04 42.36
N ARG A 255 -10.08 26.20 41.36
CA ARG A 255 -11.40 25.70 41.00
C ARG A 255 -11.54 24.25 41.49
N LYS A 256 -12.22 24.09 42.65
CA LYS A 256 -12.37 22.77 43.29
C LYS A 256 -13.55 21.95 42.74
N THR A 257 -14.55 22.61 42.16
CA THR A 257 -15.83 21.99 41.81
C THR A 257 -16.04 21.90 40.31
N GLY A 258 -16.84 20.94 39.90
CA GLY A 258 -17.22 20.75 38.50
C GLY A 258 -16.40 19.72 37.72
N PHE A 259 -15.36 19.12 38.32
CA PHE A 259 -14.64 18.00 37.77
C PHE A 259 -15.01 16.72 38.51
N GLU A 260 -15.15 15.62 37.80
CA GLU A 260 -15.47 14.36 38.47
C GLU A 260 -14.32 13.92 39.37
N GLN A 261 -14.64 13.52 40.59
CA GLN A 261 -13.69 13.23 41.68
C GLN A 261 -12.66 14.36 41.89
N ASN A 262 -12.87 15.56 41.33
CA ASN A 262 -11.95 16.71 41.39
C ASN A 262 -10.50 16.42 40.98
N SER A 263 -10.24 15.31 40.30
CA SER A 263 -8.90 14.90 39.88
C SER A 263 -8.61 15.38 38.44
N VAL A 264 -7.77 16.39 38.33
CA VAL A 264 -7.27 16.91 37.05
C VAL A 264 -5.86 16.40 36.82
N LEU A 265 -5.66 15.67 35.71
CA LEU A 265 -4.39 15.05 35.34
C LEU A 265 -3.54 15.93 34.44
N CYS A 266 -4.15 16.58 33.47
CA CYS A 266 -3.48 17.47 32.54
C CYS A 266 -4.40 18.57 32.07
N VAL A 267 -3.81 19.67 31.63
CA VAL A 267 -4.54 20.84 31.11
C VAL A 267 -3.81 21.38 29.87
N GLN A 268 -4.56 21.71 28.86
CA GLN A 268 -4.00 22.31 27.66
C GLN A 268 -4.90 23.41 27.12
N GLU A 269 -4.30 24.59 26.86
CA GLU A 269 -5.01 25.66 26.15
C GLU A 269 -5.12 25.32 24.67
N SER A 270 -6.27 25.57 24.09
CA SER A 270 -6.57 25.46 22.68
C SER A 270 -7.60 26.51 22.27
N GLN A 271 -8.19 26.33 21.10
CA GLN A 271 -9.24 27.19 20.57
C GLN A 271 -10.45 26.36 20.13
N ASP A 272 -11.64 26.94 20.19
CA ASP A 272 -12.79 26.35 19.52
C ASP A 272 -12.79 26.67 18.03
N GLU A 273 -13.76 26.14 17.29
CA GLU A 273 -13.94 26.36 15.85
C GLU A 273 -14.15 27.84 15.46
N ASN A 274 -14.51 28.67 16.41
CA ASN A 274 -14.69 30.12 16.23
C ASN A 274 -13.45 30.91 16.65
N GLY A 275 -12.35 30.24 17.02
CA GLY A 275 -11.12 30.87 17.49
C GLY A 275 -11.17 31.38 18.91
N ARG A 276 -12.21 31.02 19.70
CA ARG A 276 -12.32 31.44 21.09
C ARG A 276 -11.42 30.55 21.95
N ARG A 277 -10.78 31.17 22.91
CA ARG A 277 -9.88 30.54 23.84
C ARG A 277 -10.65 29.57 24.77
N LEU A 278 -10.16 28.36 24.93
CA LEU A 278 -10.66 27.37 25.84
C LEU A 278 -9.51 26.54 26.45
N LEU A 279 -9.79 25.91 27.59
CA LEU A 279 -8.89 24.93 28.17
C LEU A 279 -9.52 23.55 28.13
N PHE A 280 -8.82 22.60 27.58
CA PHE A 280 -9.12 21.19 27.75
C PHE A 280 -8.55 20.72 29.06
N VAL A 281 -9.39 20.14 29.89
CA VAL A 281 -9.05 19.64 31.22
C VAL A 281 -9.26 18.14 31.26
N GLY A 282 -8.16 17.41 31.28
CA GLY A 282 -8.16 15.94 31.31
C GLY A 282 -8.27 15.44 32.76
N THR A 283 -9.17 14.48 32.98
CA THR A 283 -9.46 13.89 34.30
C THR A 283 -9.29 12.38 34.27
N ASN A 284 -9.50 11.74 35.42
CA ASN A 284 -9.55 10.27 35.54
C ASN A 284 -10.76 9.65 34.81
N ASP A 285 -11.76 10.45 34.48
CA ASP A 285 -12.99 9.97 33.85
C ASP A 285 -13.49 10.93 32.80
N GLY A 286 -12.59 11.26 31.84
CA GLY A 286 -12.92 12.02 30.66
C GLY A 286 -12.33 13.42 30.56
N ILE A 287 -12.90 14.21 29.66
CA ILE A 287 -12.44 15.55 29.31
C ILE A 287 -13.54 16.56 29.64
N SER A 288 -13.10 17.67 30.25
CA SER A 288 -13.91 18.86 30.42
C SER A 288 -13.32 20.01 29.62
N VAL A 289 -14.17 20.89 29.12
CA VAL A 289 -13.80 22.09 28.40
C VAL A 289 -14.18 23.31 29.23
N LEU A 290 -13.21 24.13 29.61
CA LEU A 290 -13.37 25.34 30.36
C LEU A 290 -13.15 26.55 29.45
N TYR A 291 -14.15 27.44 29.40
CA TYR A 291 -14.00 28.77 28.81
C TYR A 291 -13.57 29.75 29.93
N PRO A 292 -12.27 30.05 30.05
CA PRO A 292 -11.77 30.78 31.23
C PRO A 292 -12.31 32.20 31.34
N ASP A 293 -12.61 32.83 30.19
CA ASP A 293 -13.10 34.20 30.12
C ASP A 293 -14.57 34.35 30.55
N ARG A 294 -15.34 33.25 30.50
CA ARG A 294 -16.75 33.20 30.94
C ARG A 294 -16.96 32.37 32.22
N ASN A 295 -15.91 31.68 32.61
CA ASN A 295 -15.93 30.70 33.70
C ASN A 295 -16.96 29.55 33.52
N GLU A 296 -17.24 29.20 32.23
CA GLU A 296 -18.17 28.16 31.84
C GLU A 296 -17.41 26.84 31.67
N LEU A 297 -17.94 25.76 32.23
CA LEU A 297 -17.38 24.43 32.18
C LEU A 297 -18.37 23.47 31.52
N TYR A 298 -17.91 22.70 30.55
CA TYR A 298 -18.68 21.67 29.83
C TYR A 298 -17.95 20.34 29.92
N HIS A 299 -18.70 19.25 29.99
CA HIS A 299 -18.15 17.90 29.95
C HIS A 299 -18.41 17.31 28.57
N LEU A 300 -17.44 16.64 27.97
CA LEU A 300 -17.59 15.99 26.67
C LEU A 300 -18.27 14.64 26.86
N PRO A 301 -19.49 14.43 26.30
CA PRO A 301 -20.27 13.21 26.55
C PRO A 301 -19.57 11.94 26.04
N GLU A 302 -18.74 12.05 25.02
CA GLU A 302 -18.00 10.92 24.43
C GLU A 302 -17.01 10.31 25.42
N PHE A 303 -16.53 11.10 26.38
CA PHE A 303 -15.52 10.68 27.36
C PHE A 303 -16.08 10.58 28.80
N TYR A 304 -17.16 11.28 29.08
CA TYR A 304 -17.66 11.41 30.44
C TYR A 304 -18.40 10.14 30.90
N ASN A 305 -18.13 9.67 32.10
CA ASN A 305 -18.66 8.42 32.68
C ASN A 305 -18.33 7.13 31.92
N ASN A 306 -17.27 7.14 31.08
CA ASN A 306 -16.82 5.96 30.36
C ASN A 306 -15.54 5.35 30.93
N GLY A 307 -14.99 5.89 32.03
CA GLY A 307 -13.76 5.43 32.69
C GLY A 307 -12.50 5.72 31.89
N ILE A 308 -12.58 6.58 30.86
CA ILE A 308 -11.45 6.91 29.98
C ILE A 308 -10.56 7.93 30.70
N LYS A 309 -9.36 7.52 31.09
CA LYS A 309 -8.38 8.42 31.75
C LYS A 309 -7.63 9.21 30.68
N ILE A 310 -7.58 10.53 30.87
CA ILE A 310 -6.84 11.44 30.01
C ILE A 310 -5.45 11.68 30.61
N LYS A 311 -4.41 11.11 30.01
CA LYS A 311 -3.07 11.09 30.60
C LYS A 311 -2.17 12.21 30.10
N ASP A 312 -2.33 12.60 28.85
CA ASP A 312 -1.53 13.69 28.25
C ASP A 312 -2.26 14.39 27.13
N MET A 313 -1.89 15.65 26.87
CA MET A 313 -2.41 16.43 25.78
C MET A 313 -1.27 17.25 25.14
N TYR A 314 -1.23 17.26 23.79
CA TYR A 314 -0.23 18.00 23.03
C TYR A 314 -0.91 18.88 21.99
N ASP A 315 -0.71 20.21 22.09
CA ASP A 315 -1.25 21.18 21.13
C ASP A 315 -0.29 21.39 19.97
N ASP A 316 -0.57 20.76 18.85
CA ASP A 316 0.14 20.96 17.59
C ASP A 316 -0.37 22.22 16.86
N LYS A 317 0.08 23.39 17.32
CA LYS A 317 -0.31 24.69 16.76
C LYS A 317 -0.02 24.82 15.28
N SER A 318 1.03 24.14 14.80
CA SER A 318 1.41 24.18 13.39
C SER A 318 0.34 23.57 12.47
N ASN A 319 -0.32 22.53 12.94
CA ASN A 319 -1.39 21.84 12.21
C ASN A 319 -2.81 22.20 12.72
N GLY A 320 -2.92 22.93 13.85
CA GLY A 320 -4.20 23.25 14.48
C GLY A 320 -4.89 21.98 15.02
N ILE A 321 -4.11 21.11 15.62
CA ILE A 321 -4.56 19.81 16.15
C ILE A 321 -4.20 19.72 17.62
N LEU A 322 -5.17 19.39 18.45
CA LEU A 322 -4.92 18.92 19.80
C LEU A 322 -4.94 17.39 19.82
N TRP A 323 -3.81 16.80 20.18
CA TRP A 323 -3.67 15.39 20.42
C TRP A 323 -3.97 15.06 21.88
N ILE A 324 -4.79 14.06 22.13
CA ILE A 324 -5.27 13.69 23.45
C ILE A 324 -4.92 12.21 23.68
N GLY A 325 -3.97 11.96 24.55
CA GLY A 325 -3.52 10.62 24.93
C GLY A 325 -4.38 10.09 26.09
N THR A 326 -4.93 8.91 25.92
CA THR A 326 -5.87 8.31 26.89
C THR A 326 -5.48 6.87 27.25
N SER A 327 -6.23 6.27 28.18
CA SER A 327 -6.13 4.81 28.45
C SER A 327 -6.68 3.93 27.33
N GLU A 328 -7.41 4.50 26.36
CA GLU A 328 -8.09 3.77 25.28
C GLU A 328 -7.61 4.15 23.88
N GLY A 329 -6.50 4.84 23.78
CA GLY A 329 -5.91 5.28 22.50
C GLY A 329 -5.66 6.78 22.46
N ILE A 330 -5.47 7.29 21.25
CA ILE A 330 -5.27 8.71 20.99
C ILE A 330 -6.50 9.26 20.31
N TYR A 331 -6.96 10.39 20.81
CA TYR A 331 -7.95 11.20 20.12
C TYR A 331 -7.26 12.42 19.53
N LYS A 332 -7.68 12.76 18.31
CA LYS A 332 -7.21 13.91 17.58
C LYS A 332 -8.36 14.89 17.40
N TYR A 333 -8.25 16.05 18.02
CA TYR A 333 -9.18 17.16 17.88
C TYR A 333 -8.58 18.23 16.97
N ARG A 334 -9.26 18.52 15.88
CA ARG A 334 -8.85 19.57 14.94
C ARG A 334 -9.64 20.83 15.24
N TYR A 335 -8.98 21.84 15.82
CA TYR A 335 -9.61 23.12 16.14
C TYR A 335 -9.38 24.19 15.08
N ARG A 336 -8.41 24.00 14.19
CA ARG A 336 -8.24 24.91 13.05
C ARG A 336 -9.45 24.80 12.17
N ASN A 337 -10.20 25.89 12.06
CA ASN A 337 -11.38 25.98 11.20
C ASN A 337 -10.93 25.79 9.75
N ILE A 338 -11.17 24.59 9.23
CA ILE A 338 -10.89 24.25 7.82
C ILE A 338 -11.93 24.82 6.86
N GLY A 339 -12.87 25.63 7.37
CA GLY A 339 -13.96 26.19 6.57
C GLY A 339 -15.25 25.36 6.62
N ILE A 340 -15.38 24.41 7.54
CA ILE A 340 -16.61 23.67 7.77
C ILE A 340 -17.13 23.96 9.18
N ARG A 341 -18.35 24.47 9.27
CA ARG A 341 -19.05 24.71 10.54
C ARG A 341 -20.30 23.86 10.59
N THR A 342 -20.51 23.16 11.68
CA THR A 342 -21.70 22.33 11.92
C THR A 342 -22.64 23.05 12.88
N ILE A 343 -23.90 23.16 12.49
CA ILE A 343 -24.96 23.81 13.29
C ILE A 343 -26.01 22.74 13.58
N ALA A 344 -26.17 22.40 14.83
CA ALA A 344 -27.17 21.44 15.27
C ALA A 344 -28.55 22.07 15.33
N ILE A 345 -29.58 21.30 14.98
CA ILE A 345 -30.97 21.69 15.18
C ILE A 345 -31.36 21.39 16.62
N PRO A 346 -31.85 22.39 17.41
CA PRO A 346 -32.26 22.15 18.79
C PRO A 346 -33.47 21.22 18.90
N ALA A 347 -33.45 20.30 19.87
CA ALA A 347 -34.50 19.29 20.07
C ALA A 347 -35.83 19.88 20.60
N ASP A 348 -35.78 21.09 21.18
CA ASP A 348 -36.94 21.85 21.62
C ASP A 348 -37.72 22.52 20.48
N VAL A 349 -37.06 22.69 19.30
CA VAL A 349 -37.68 23.31 18.12
C VAL A 349 -38.46 22.31 17.29
N VAL A 350 -37.90 21.10 17.10
CA VAL A 350 -38.51 20.04 16.30
C VAL A 350 -38.20 18.66 16.86
N ARG A 351 -39.16 17.73 16.72
CA ARG A 351 -38.93 16.35 17.15
C ARG A 351 -37.82 15.70 16.31
N LEU A 352 -36.76 15.28 16.98
CA LEU A 352 -35.65 14.55 16.37
C LEU A 352 -35.92 13.03 16.32
N PRO A 353 -35.32 12.27 15.40
CA PRO A 353 -34.41 12.74 14.33
C PRO A 353 -35.17 13.35 13.14
N VAL A 354 -34.60 14.36 12.51
CA VAL A 354 -35.16 15.01 11.32
C VAL A 354 -34.10 15.21 10.25
N GLN A 355 -34.40 14.83 8.99
CA GLN A 355 -33.53 15.05 7.85
C GLN A 355 -33.86 16.36 7.17
N ILE A 356 -32.85 17.18 6.89
CA ILE A 356 -33.00 18.35 6.04
C ILE A 356 -32.91 17.89 4.58
N THR A 357 -34.00 18.03 3.83
CA THR A 357 -34.09 17.53 2.43
C THR A 357 -33.85 18.63 1.40
N SER A 358 -34.19 19.89 1.72
CA SER A 358 -34.06 21.01 0.81
C SER A 358 -33.71 22.29 1.57
N ILE A 359 -32.96 23.17 0.93
CA ILE A 359 -32.54 24.48 1.48
C ILE A 359 -32.91 25.56 0.47
N GLN A 360 -33.71 26.52 0.88
CA GLN A 360 -34.18 27.63 0.03
C GLN A 360 -33.92 28.95 0.72
N PRO A 361 -33.15 29.89 0.13
CA PRO A 361 -33.01 31.26 0.65
C PRO A 361 -34.33 32.02 0.57
N VAL A 362 -34.59 32.87 1.55
CA VAL A 362 -35.71 33.75 1.62
C VAL A 362 -35.24 35.17 1.95
N ALA A 363 -36.15 36.17 1.97
CA ALA A 363 -35.80 37.55 2.28
C ALA A 363 -35.12 37.69 3.65
N GLY A 364 -34.14 38.60 3.76
CA GLY A 364 -33.45 38.93 5.03
C GLY A 364 -32.31 38.01 5.38
N ASP A 365 -31.65 37.39 4.41
CA ASP A 365 -30.54 36.41 4.60
C ASP A 365 -30.90 35.12 5.36
N ASN A 366 -32.20 34.87 5.56
CA ASN A 366 -32.72 33.67 6.20
C ASN A 366 -32.87 32.51 5.20
N TYR A 367 -32.95 31.29 5.72
CA TYR A 367 -33.18 30.08 4.94
C TYR A 367 -34.38 29.31 5.42
N LEU A 368 -35.14 28.78 4.48
CA LEU A 368 -36.11 27.73 4.77
C LEU A 368 -35.50 26.36 4.49
N LEU A 369 -35.58 25.51 5.49
CA LEU A 369 -35.09 24.13 5.47
C LEU A 369 -36.28 23.20 5.39
N GLY A 370 -36.43 22.52 4.29
CA GLY A 370 -37.46 21.46 4.14
C GLY A 370 -37.07 20.23 4.94
N LEU A 371 -38.00 19.65 5.65
CA LEU A 371 -37.77 18.51 6.54
C LEU A 371 -38.42 17.25 6.02
N SER A 372 -37.84 16.10 6.44
CA SER A 372 -38.41 14.78 6.14
C SER A 372 -39.79 14.56 6.78
N HIS A 373 -40.14 15.32 7.79
CA HIS A 373 -41.42 15.36 8.48
C HIS A 373 -41.58 16.70 9.22
N SER A 374 -42.74 16.99 9.76
CA SER A 374 -43.04 18.14 10.66
C SER A 374 -43.14 19.49 9.97
N GLY A 375 -42.72 19.70 8.71
CA GLY A 375 -42.83 21.00 8.04
C GLY A 375 -41.50 21.52 7.50
N ALA A 376 -41.27 22.81 7.68
CA ALA A 376 -40.00 23.47 7.34
C ALA A 376 -39.48 24.32 8.52
N LEU A 377 -38.17 24.46 8.63
CA LEU A 377 -37.55 25.37 9.61
C LEU A 377 -37.16 26.67 8.91
N ASN A 378 -37.54 27.81 9.52
CA ASN A 378 -36.93 29.09 9.19
C ASN A 378 -35.68 29.24 10.05
N TRP A 379 -34.52 29.35 9.43
CA TRP A 379 -33.24 29.49 10.07
C TRP A 379 -32.63 30.85 9.77
N ASP A 380 -32.26 31.57 10.83
CA ASP A 380 -31.50 32.81 10.78
C ASP A 380 -30.02 32.50 11.07
N PRO A 381 -29.13 32.56 10.07
CA PRO A 381 -27.69 32.30 10.29
C PRO A 381 -26.98 33.31 11.18
N SER A 382 -27.50 34.56 11.29
CA SER A 382 -26.86 35.62 12.07
C SER A 382 -27.01 35.43 13.57
N THR A 383 -28.19 34.97 13.97
CA THR A 383 -28.52 34.67 15.38
C THR A 383 -28.48 33.21 15.71
N ASN A 384 -28.37 32.36 14.69
CA ASN A 384 -28.43 30.91 14.78
C ASN A 384 -29.73 30.39 15.39
N THR A 385 -30.84 31.10 15.16
CA THR A 385 -32.15 30.73 15.67
C THR A 385 -32.97 29.96 14.64
N PHE A 386 -33.77 29.03 15.13
CA PHE A 386 -34.67 28.21 14.32
C PHE A 386 -36.11 28.44 14.73
N LYS A 387 -37.02 28.50 13.73
CA LYS A 387 -38.45 28.59 13.95
C LYS A 387 -39.18 27.57 13.08
N LEU A 388 -39.93 26.66 13.70
CA LEU A 388 -40.68 25.66 12.96
C LEU A 388 -41.92 26.27 12.32
N LEU A 389 -42.04 26.07 10.99
CA LEU A 389 -43.22 26.39 10.21
C LEU A 389 -43.94 25.09 9.85
N ARG A 390 -45.06 24.85 10.48
CA ARG A 390 -45.79 23.59 10.35
C ARG A 390 -46.54 23.49 9.02
N TYR A 391 -46.59 22.26 8.50
CA TYR A 391 -47.45 21.90 7.39
C TYR A 391 -48.84 21.49 7.88
N PRO A 392 -49.86 21.50 7.00
CA PRO A 392 -51.25 21.08 7.35
C PRO A 392 -51.35 19.66 7.86
N SER A 393 -50.42 18.78 7.45
CA SER A 393 -50.25 17.40 7.91
C SER A 393 -48.77 17.02 7.92
N ASP A 394 -48.44 15.85 8.44
CA ASP A 394 -47.11 15.31 8.35
C ASP A 394 -46.79 14.92 6.91
N MET A 395 -45.87 15.67 6.31
CA MET A 395 -45.46 15.58 4.90
C MET A 395 -43.92 15.61 4.78
N LEU A 396 -43.40 14.84 3.87
CA LEU A 396 -41.99 14.87 3.49
C LEU A 396 -41.78 15.98 2.45
N THR A 397 -40.90 16.92 2.70
CA THR A 397 -40.50 17.92 1.72
C THR A 397 -39.49 17.33 0.73
N ASP A 398 -39.84 17.24 -0.54
CA ASP A 398 -38.88 16.88 -1.59
C ASP A 398 -38.07 18.10 -2.03
N LYS A 399 -38.77 19.22 -2.30
CA LYS A 399 -38.18 20.45 -2.77
C LYS A 399 -38.89 21.70 -2.24
N LEU A 400 -38.09 22.68 -1.82
CA LEU A 400 -38.54 24.04 -1.62
C LEU A 400 -38.12 24.89 -2.82
N ARG A 401 -39.00 25.76 -3.28
CA ARG A 401 -38.78 26.69 -4.39
C ARG A 401 -39.39 28.05 -4.09
N MET A 402 -38.65 29.09 -4.42
CA MET A 402 -39.18 30.45 -4.54
C MET A 402 -39.77 30.59 -5.96
N LEU A 403 -41.04 30.71 -6.10
CA LEU A 403 -41.74 30.89 -7.37
C LEU A 403 -42.43 32.24 -7.36
N GLY A 404 -41.91 33.23 -8.11
CA GLY A 404 -42.25 34.60 -7.93
C GLY A 404 -41.87 35.12 -6.52
N ASN A 405 -42.83 35.62 -5.77
CA ASN A 405 -42.65 36.15 -4.40
C ASN A 405 -43.13 35.16 -3.32
N GLU A 406 -43.55 33.96 -3.69
CA GLU A 406 -44.09 32.96 -2.76
C GLU A 406 -43.13 31.74 -2.67
N VAL A 407 -43.05 31.15 -1.51
CA VAL A 407 -42.35 29.88 -1.32
C VAL A 407 -43.30 28.72 -1.41
N PHE A 408 -42.97 27.78 -2.27
CA PHE A 408 -43.66 26.52 -2.45
C PHE A 408 -42.87 25.38 -1.87
N ALA A 409 -43.56 24.44 -1.25
CA ALA A 409 -43.02 23.15 -0.91
C ALA A 409 -43.72 22.06 -1.72
N PHE A 410 -42.93 21.27 -2.43
CA PHE A 410 -43.37 20.09 -3.15
C PHE A 410 -43.13 18.89 -2.24
N THR A 411 -44.22 18.15 -1.96
CA THR A 411 -44.22 17.11 -0.92
C THR A 411 -44.80 15.82 -1.43
N ASP A 412 -44.57 14.76 -0.66
CA ASP A 412 -45.18 13.44 -0.89
C ASP A 412 -46.71 13.43 -0.84
N LYS A 413 -47.35 14.44 -0.25
CA LYS A 413 -48.84 14.51 -0.08
C LYS A 413 -49.50 15.72 -0.70
N GLY A 414 -48.74 16.53 -1.44
CA GLY A 414 -49.33 17.70 -2.10
C GLY A 414 -48.34 18.84 -2.29
N VAL A 415 -48.89 19.95 -2.81
CA VAL A 415 -48.15 21.22 -2.94
C VAL A 415 -48.68 22.20 -1.92
N VAL A 416 -47.81 22.75 -1.09
CA VAL A 416 -48.17 23.76 -0.09
C VAL A 416 -47.39 25.04 -0.33
N THR A 417 -47.97 26.19 0.02
CA THR A 417 -47.31 27.49 -0.10
C THR A 417 -47.24 28.19 1.26
N LYS A 418 -46.15 28.93 1.47
CA LYS A 418 -46.00 29.70 2.69
C LYS A 418 -46.89 30.92 2.67
N LYS A 419 -47.79 31.03 3.69
CA LYS A 419 -48.59 32.24 3.98
C LYS A 419 -48.30 32.66 5.43
N ASN A 420 -47.75 33.84 5.62
CA ASN A 420 -47.34 34.34 6.93
C ASN A 420 -46.39 33.34 7.62
N GLU A 421 -46.77 32.85 8.79
CA GLU A 421 -46.04 31.97 9.68
C GLU A 421 -46.32 30.44 9.50
N ALA A 422 -47.11 30.09 8.47
CA ALA A 422 -47.49 28.70 8.23
C ALA A 422 -47.52 28.34 6.72
N PHE A 423 -47.49 27.07 6.45
CA PHE A 423 -47.77 26.58 5.10
C PHE A 423 -49.25 26.15 4.98
N VAL A 424 -49.86 26.46 3.85
CA VAL A 424 -51.22 26.11 3.54
C VAL A 424 -51.28 25.35 2.19
N PRO A 425 -52.23 24.45 1.96
CA PRO A 425 -52.38 23.78 0.68
C PRO A 425 -52.59 24.78 -0.45
N TRP A 426 -51.82 24.59 -1.56
CA TRP A 426 -51.98 25.37 -2.74
C TRP A 426 -53.03 24.73 -3.63
N ALA A 427 -54.11 25.48 -3.95
CA ALA A 427 -55.26 25.05 -4.76
C ALA A 427 -55.95 23.77 -4.26
N PRO A 428 -56.43 23.73 -3.01
CA PRO A 428 -57.02 22.52 -2.42
C PRO A 428 -58.28 22.04 -3.15
N GLU A 429 -58.98 22.92 -3.83
CA GLU A 429 -60.21 22.65 -4.58
C GLU A 429 -59.92 21.96 -5.93
N SER A 430 -58.68 21.99 -6.41
CA SER A 430 -58.36 21.48 -7.71
C SER A 430 -58.09 19.96 -7.66
N ALA A 431 -58.77 19.19 -8.48
CA ALA A 431 -58.52 17.75 -8.65
C ALA A 431 -57.09 17.44 -9.11
N LEU A 432 -56.39 18.41 -9.69
CA LEU A 432 -55.01 18.28 -10.16
C LEU A 432 -53.98 18.05 -9.04
N PHE A 433 -54.34 18.39 -7.79
CA PHE A 433 -53.48 18.27 -6.61
C PHE A 433 -53.94 17.19 -5.62
N ARG A 434 -54.85 16.33 -6.01
CA ARG A 434 -55.26 15.14 -5.22
C ARG A 434 -54.27 13.98 -5.34
N SER A 435 -53.39 14.07 -6.33
CA SER A 435 -52.30 13.12 -6.54
C SER A 435 -51.25 13.28 -5.45
N THR A 436 -50.48 12.26 -5.21
CA THR A 436 -49.37 12.22 -4.26
C THR A 436 -48.02 12.33 -4.99
N ASP A 437 -46.93 12.60 -4.27
CA ASP A 437 -45.56 12.57 -4.75
C ASP A 437 -45.15 13.69 -5.74
N PHE A 438 -45.29 14.92 -5.33
CA PHE A 438 -44.75 16.06 -6.06
C PHE A 438 -43.27 16.27 -5.76
N ARG A 439 -42.44 16.24 -6.80
CA ARG A 439 -40.99 16.25 -6.69
C ARG A 439 -40.34 17.61 -6.89
N ASP A 440 -40.82 18.38 -7.84
CA ASP A 440 -40.24 19.69 -8.15
C ASP A 440 -41.26 20.57 -8.87
N GLY A 441 -41.05 21.89 -8.88
CA GLY A 441 -41.82 22.85 -9.60
C GLY A 441 -40.99 24.03 -10.09
N LEU A 442 -41.41 24.61 -11.20
CA LEU A 442 -40.72 25.69 -11.88
C LEU A 442 -41.73 26.70 -12.44
N LEU A 443 -41.52 27.97 -12.11
CA LEU A 443 -42.23 29.06 -12.77
C LEU A 443 -41.36 29.55 -13.93
N ASP A 444 -41.84 29.38 -15.17
CA ASP A 444 -41.10 29.83 -16.35
C ASP A 444 -41.21 31.34 -16.58
N ARG A 445 -40.38 31.89 -17.46
CA ARG A 445 -40.39 33.35 -17.83
C ARG A 445 -41.71 33.82 -18.43
N LYS A 446 -42.59 32.93 -18.84
CA LYS A 446 -43.93 33.24 -19.34
C LYS A 446 -44.98 33.20 -18.24
N GLY A 447 -44.56 32.96 -16.99
CA GLY A 447 -45.47 32.90 -15.84
C GLY A 447 -46.23 31.60 -15.72
N ARG A 448 -45.86 30.52 -16.43
CA ARG A 448 -46.52 29.22 -16.34
C ARG A 448 -45.83 28.36 -15.30
N LEU A 449 -46.59 27.66 -14.47
CA LEU A 449 -46.09 26.77 -13.44
C LEU A 449 -45.97 25.33 -13.97
N TRP A 450 -44.74 24.86 -14.09
CA TRP A 450 -44.41 23.47 -14.42
C TRP A 450 -44.27 22.68 -13.13
N ILE A 451 -44.95 21.52 -13.04
CA ILE A 451 -44.94 20.68 -11.85
C ILE A 451 -44.57 19.26 -12.23
N ALA A 452 -43.53 18.73 -11.60
CA ALA A 452 -43.13 17.35 -11.71
C ALA A 452 -43.83 16.49 -10.64
N ASN A 453 -44.52 15.44 -11.10
CA ASN A 453 -45.14 14.46 -10.23
C ASN A 453 -44.60 13.07 -10.53
N LEU A 454 -44.43 12.26 -9.51
CA LEU A 454 -43.86 10.94 -9.68
C LEU A 454 -44.77 9.99 -10.47
N ASN A 455 -46.09 10.10 -10.25
CA ASN A 455 -47.09 9.16 -10.78
C ASN A 455 -47.79 9.64 -12.05
N GLU A 456 -47.88 10.96 -12.24
CA GLU A 456 -48.67 11.59 -13.32
C GLU A 456 -47.79 12.40 -14.29
N ALA A 457 -46.47 12.25 -14.21
CA ALA A 457 -45.47 12.90 -15.03
C ALA A 457 -45.41 14.45 -14.90
N LEU A 458 -45.67 15.20 -15.94
CA LEU A 458 -45.49 16.64 -16.02
C LEU A 458 -46.80 17.35 -16.26
N LYS A 459 -47.05 18.38 -15.44
CA LYS A 459 -48.23 19.26 -15.65
C LYS A 459 -47.73 20.70 -15.81
N VAL A 460 -48.43 21.47 -16.66
CA VAL A 460 -48.20 22.93 -16.76
C VAL A 460 -49.49 23.60 -16.37
N ILE A 461 -49.41 24.54 -15.47
CA ILE A 461 -50.54 25.17 -14.82
C ILE A 461 -50.44 26.68 -14.94
N ASP A 462 -51.55 27.36 -15.19
CA ASP A 462 -51.65 28.78 -15.01
C ASP A 462 -51.83 29.11 -13.51
N PRO A 463 -50.88 29.76 -12.87
CA PRO A 463 -50.92 30.03 -11.43
C PRO A 463 -52.12 30.92 -11.00
N ALA A 464 -52.65 31.78 -11.90
CA ALA A 464 -53.74 32.67 -11.61
C ALA A 464 -55.08 31.94 -11.65
N THR A 465 -55.31 31.15 -12.68
CA THR A 465 -56.59 30.42 -12.88
C THR A 465 -56.56 29.01 -12.25
N LYS A 466 -55.36 28.52 -11.91
CA LYS A 466 -55.10 27.13 -11.40
C LYS A 466 -55.58 26.03 -12.34
N LYS A 467 -55.69 26.32 -13.65
CA LYS A 467 -56.06 25.39 -14.72
C LYS A 467 -54.81 24.86 -15.42
N GLU A 468 -54.92 23.62 -15.89
CA GLU A 468 -53.87 23.00 -16.69
C GLU A 468 -53.78 23.64 -18.08
N ILE A 469 -52.57 23.93 -18.52
CA ILE A 469 -52.22 24.40 -19.87
C ILE A 469 -51.63 23.24 -20.64
N ARG A 470 -52.23 22.84 -21.74
CA ARG A 470 -51.70 21.80 -22.62
C ARG A 470 -50.81 22.42 -23.68
N LEU A 471 -49.47 22.13 -23.62
CA LEU A 471 -48.46 22.63 -24.56
C LEU A 471 -48.05 21.60 -25.62
N TRP A 472 -48.38 20.33 -25.42
CA TRP A 472 -48.00 19.21 -26.28
C TRP A 472 -49.15 18.27 -26.57
N LYS A 473 -49.01 17.42 -27.63
CA LYS A 473 -50.02 16.41 -27.96
C LYS A 473 -49.90 15.19 -27.07
N LYS A 474 -51.04 14.48 -26.84
CA LYS A 474 -51.16 13.31 -25.95
C LYS A 474 -50.16 12.20 -26.27
N GLU A 475 -49.72 12.04 -27.53
CA GLU A 475 -48.71 11.06 -27.95
C GLU A 475 -47.28 11.43 -27.50
N GLN A 476 -47.00 12.74 -27.34
CA GLN A 476 -45.70 13.21 -26.80
C GLN A 476 -45.60 12.98 -25.30
N ASP A 477 -46.73 13.00 -24.58
CA ASP A 477 -46.82 12.61 -23.17
C ASP A 477 -46.37 11.17 -22.98
N LYS A 478 -46.76 10.25 -23.86
CA LYS A 478 -46.37 8.84 -23.79
C LYS A 478 -44.88 8.64 -23.89
N LYS A 479 -44.14 9.52 -24.59
CA LYS A 479 -42.71 9.45 -24.75
C LYS A 479 -41.98 9.77 -23.43
N LEU A 480 -42.52 10.67 -22.62
CA LEU A 480 -42.06 11.00 -21.27
C LEU A 480 -42.61 10.10 -20.18
N MET A 481 -43.88 9.66 -20.33
CA MET A 481 -44.62 8.96 -19.29
C MET A 481 -44.34 7.47 -19.17
N ASN A 482 -43.83 6.81 -20.19
CA ASN A 482 -43.54 5.39 -20.11
C ASN A 482 -42.33 5.11 -19.23
N GLN A 483 -42.56 5.00 -17.92
CA GLN A 483 -41.59 4.58 -16.87
C GLN A 483 -40.52 5.60 -16.51
N SER A 484 -40.70 6.89 -16.79
CA SER A 484 -39.73 7.90 -16.41
C SER A 484 -40.22 8.73 -15.24
N TYR A 485 -39.66 8.49 -14.06
CA TYR A 485 -39.91 9.35 -12.90
C TYR A 485 -39.21 10.69 -13.10
N ILE A 486 -39.96 11.81 -13.15
CA ILE A 486 -39.37 13.15 -13.24
C ILE A 486 -38.87 13.57 -11.86
N LYS A 487 -37.60 13.93 -11.77
CA LYS A 487 -36.92 14.27 -10.53
C LYS A 487 -36.70 15.78 -10.37
N ALA A 488 -36.39 16.49 -11.46
CA ALA A 488 -36.07 17.91 -11.39
C ALA A 488 -36.45 18.65 -12.65
N LEU A 489 -36.74 19.94 -12.51
CA LEU A 489 -37.08 20.88 -13.57
C LEU A 489 -36.12 22.08 -13.54
N LEU A 490 -35.70 22.54 -14.71
CA LEU A 490 -34.80 23.70 -14.83
C LEU A 490 -35.13 24.49 -16.11
N GLU A 491 -35.27 25.82 -16.01
CA GLU A 491 -35.29 26.69 -17.16
C GLU A 491 -33.88 27.08 -17.58
N GLY A 492 -33.50 26.71 -18.80
CA GLY A 492 -32.18 27.04 -19.35
C GLY A 492 -32.02 28.53 -19.64
N ALA A 493 -30.80 28.96 -19.98
CA ALA A 493 -30.50 30.32 -20.35
C ALA A 493 -31.26 30.79 -21.60
N ASP A 494 -31.53 29.86 -22.50
CA ASP A 494 -32.28 30.04 -23.75
C ASP A 494 -33.82 29.89 -23.62
N GLY A 495 -34.27 29.73 -22.38
CA GLY A 495 -35.72 29.58 -22.07
C GLY A 495 -36.31 28.19 -22.34
N LYS A 496 -35.51 27.21 -22.73
CA LYS A 496 -35.93 25.82 -22.77
C LYS A 496 -36.19 25.27 -21.39
N ILE A 497 -37.20 24.47 -21.25
CA ILE A 497 -37.45 23.76 -19.98
C ILE A 497 -36.81 22.39 -20.05
N TRP A 498 -35.83 22.20 -19.20
CA TRP A 498 -35.08 20.95 -19.05
C TRP A 498 -35.75 20.07 -17.99
N ILE A 499 -35.83 18.78 -18.29
CA ILE A 499 -36.56 17.81 -17.50
C ILE A 499 -35.66 16.62 -17.22
N ALA A 500 -35.32 16.45 -15.95
CA ALA A 500 -34.51 15.32 -15.46
C ALA A 500 -35.39 14.13 -15.14
N THR A 501 -35.07 12.99 -15.70
CA THR A 501 -35.81 11.74 -15.45
C THR A 501 -34.94 10.68 -14.82
N CYS A 502 -35.57 9.72 -14.14
CA CYS A 502 -34.90 8.49 -13.72
C CYS A 502 -35.26 7.40 -14.74
N SER A 503 -34.26 6.75 -15.31
CA SER A 503 -34.32 5.69 -16.32
C SER A 503 -34.37 6.10 -17.80
N ARG A 504 -34.51 7.38 -18.13
CA ARG A 504 -34.52 7.86 -19.52
C ARG A 504 -33.66 9.10 -19.78
N GLY A 505 -32.82 9.48 -18.84
CA GLY A 505 -31.87 10.58 -19.00
C GLY A 505 -32.52 11.95 -19.02
N LEU A 506 -32.01 12.86 -19.84
CA LEU A 506 -32.34 14.27 -19.88
C LEU A 506 -33.16 14.64 -21.11
N PHE A 507 -34.26 15.35 -20.89
CA PHE A 507 -35.08 15.93 -21.92
C PHE A 507 -35.07 17.46 -21.83
N TYR A 508 -35.40 18.12 -22.95
CA TYR A 508 -35.83 19.51 -22.95
C TYR A 508 -37.11 19.65 -23.80
N PHE A 509 -37.91 20.64 -23.42
CA PHE A 509 -39.11 20.98 -24.20
C PHE A 509 -38.76 22.02 -25.26
N ASP A 510 -38.95 21.66 -26.53
CA ASP A 510 -38.87 22.57 -27.69
C ASP A 510 -40.26 23.18 -27.93
N GLU A 511 -40.45 24.38 -27.40
CA GLU A 511 -41.74 25.05 -27.44
C GLU A 511 -42.19 25.40 -28.88
N LYS A 512 -41.20 25.70 -29.77
CA LYS A 512 -41.56 26.04 -31.18
C LYS A 512 -42.14 24.84 -31.89
N LYS A 513 -41.70 23.65 -31.56
CA LYS A 513 -42.17 22.41 -32.17
C LYS A 513 -43.26 21.73 -31.32
N GLY A 514 -43.46 22.12 -30.08
CA GLY A 514 -44.38 21.48 -29.13
C GLY A 514 -43.99 20.04 -28.79
N VAL A 515 -42.68 19.71 -28.74
CA VAL A 515 -42.19 18.34 -28.54
C VAL A 515 -41.11 18.28 -27.45
N PHE A 516 -41.04 17.11 -26.81
CA PHE A 516 -39.92 16.76 -25.93
C PHE A 516 -38.80 16.11 -26.72
N VAL A 517 -37.60 16.64 -26.55
CA VAL A 517 -36.40 16.15 -27.21
C VAL A 517 -35.53 15.45 -26.18
N ASN A 518 -35.18 14.17 -26.39
CA ASN A 518 -34.23 13.45 -25.58
C ASN A 518 -32.79 13.84 -25.99
N LEU A 519 -31.94 14.09 -25.02
CA LEU A 519 -30.55 14.47 -25.25
C LEU A 519 -29.77 13.39 -26.03
N GLU A 520 -30.04 12.11 -25.78
CA GLU A 520 -29.39 10.98 -26.44
C GLU A 520 -29.77 10.84 -27.93
N GLU A 521 -30.95 11.34 -28.32
CA GLU A 521 -31.41 11.31 -29.70
C GLU A 521 -30.70 12.38 -30.59
N LEU A 522 -29.91 13.26 -29.95
CA LEU A 522 -29.17 14.30 -30.70
C LEU A 522 -27.87 13.72 -31.31
N GLY A 523 -27.82 13.65 -32.62
CA GLY A 523 -26.76 12.98 -33.37
C GLY A 523 -25.33 13.49 -33.07
N PHE A 524 -25.18 14.76 -32.61
CA PHE A 524 -23.88 15.33 -32.24
C PHE A 524 -23.33 14.87 -30.88
N ASN A 525 -24.13 14.14 -30.07
CA ASN A 525 -23.66 13.49 -28.85
C ASN A 525 -23.22 12.04 -29.06
N LYS A 526 -23.13 11.56 -30.33
CA LYS A 526 -22.70 10.21 -30.62
C LYS A 526 -21.32 9.91 -30.01
N GLY A 527 -21.25 8.93 -29.11
CA GLY A 527 -20.04 8.57 -28.36
C GLY A 527 -19.80 9.41 -27.09
N ARG A 528 -20.64 10.42 -26.82
CA ARG A 528 -20.60 11.20 -25.55
C ARG A 528 -21.82 10.84 -24.72
N ARG A 529 -21.60 10.37 -23.51
CA ARG A 529 -22.69 9.99 -22.60
C ARG A 529 -22.72 10.93 -21.41
N ILE A 530 -23.92 11.19 -20.90
CA ILE A 530 -24.12 11.71 -19.55
C ILE A 530 -23.75 10.60 -18.55
N GLY A 531 -23.40 10.96 -17.32
CA GLY A 531 -22.91 9.99 -16.33
C GLY A 531 -23.84 8.82 -16.03
N GLY A 532 -25.17 8.97 -16.28
CA GLY A 532 -26.16 7.91 -16.11
C GLY A 532 -27.56 8.36 -16.45
N ASP A 533 -28.49 7.39 -16.63
CA ASP A 533 -29.85 7.62 -17.11
C ASP A 533 -30.81 8.10 -16.02
N CYS A 534 -30.48 7.91 -14.76
CA CYS A 534 -31.24 8.40 -13.62
C CYS A 534 -30.62 9.70 -13.09
N ILE A 535 -31.21 10.84 -13.44
CA ILE A 535 -30.74 12.16 -13.04
C ILE A 535 -31.46 12.59 -11.76
N ASN A 536 -30.72 12.81 -10.70
CA ASN A 536 -31.25 13.18 -9.38
C ASN A 536 -31.34 14.69 -9.16
N GLY A 537 -30.39 15.43 -9.73
CA GLY A 537 -30.28 16.89 -9.54
C GLY A 537 -29.85 17.63 -10.79
N MET A 538 -30.36 18.86 -10.94
CA MET A 538 -29.98 19.79 -12.00
C MET A 538 -29.74 21.17 -11.43
N GLN A 539 -28.78 21.88 -12.01
CA GLN A 539 -28.53 23.27 -11.72
C GLN A 539 -28.05 24.00 -12.98
N ARG A 540 -28.30 25.29 -13.03
CA ARG A 540 -27.80 26.15 -14.10
C ARG A 540 -26.32 26.47 -13.85
N GLY A 541 -25.48 26.20 -14.83
CA GLY A 541 -24.09 26.60 -14.84
C GLY A 541 -23.94 28.13 -15.02
N ARG A 542 -22.80 28.67 -14.63
CA ARG A 542 -22.52 30.12 -14.69
C ARG A 542 -22.49 30.68 -16.11
N ASP A 543 -22.12 29.88 -17.07
CA ASP A 543 -22.10 30.18 -18.51
C ASP A 543 -23.43 29.91 -19.21
N GLY A 544 -24.49 29.61 -18.45
CA GLY A 544 -25.81 29.28 -18.97
C GLY A 544 -25.96 27.83 -19.39
N SER A 545 -24.97 26.99 -19.18
CA SER A 545 -25.03 25.53 -19.35
C SER A 545 -25.98 24.90 -18.32
N VAL A 546 -26.25 23.63 -18.52
CA VAL A 546 -26.99 22.78 -17.56
C VAL A 546 -26.03 21.80 -16.92
N LEU A 547 -26.01 21.79 -15.61
CA LEU A 547 -25.27 20.83 -14.79
C LEU A 547 -26.23 19.73 -14.35
N ILE A 548 -25.83 18.50 -14.43
CA ILE A 548 -26.59 17.35 -13.97
C ILE A 548 -25.79 16.46 -13.02
N ALA A 549 -26.48 15.96 -11.99
CA ALA A 549 -26.00 14.90 -11.12
C ALA A 549 -26.87 13.66 -11.31
N SER A 550 -26.27 12.50 -11.60
CA SER A 550 -26.97 11.27 -11.98
C SER A 550 -26.39 10.03 -11.30
N TRP A 551 -27.06 8.91 -11.40
CA TRP A 551 -26.47 7.62 -11.10
C TRP A 551 -25.40 7.30 -12.15
N GLY A 552 -24.15 7.26 -11.71
CA GLY A 552 -23.00 7.00 -12.56
C GLY A 552 -22.09 8.20 -12.73
N GLY A 553 -22.51 9.44 -12.38
CA GLY A 553 -21.64 10.60 -12.44
C GLY A 553 -22.33 11.94 -12.64
N VAL A 554 -21.53 12.94 -12.97
CA VAL A 554 -21.97 14.32 -13.20
C VAL A 554 -21.55 14.80 -14.59
N SER A 555 -22.36 15.68 -15.19
CA SER A 555 -22.07 16.18 -16.54
C SER A 555 -22.42 17.66 -16.66
N LYS A 556 -21.68 18.37 -17.53
CA LYS A 556 -21.98 19.73 -17.97
C LYS A 556 -22.42 19.73 -19.43
N ILE A 557 -23.55 20.37 -19.68
CA ILE A 557 -24.26 20.33 -20.95
C ILE A 557 -24.50 21.76 -21.42
N ALA A 558 -24.09 22.08 -22.62
CA ALA A 558 -24.33 23.37 -23.23
C ALA A 558 -25.84 23.59 -23.50
N ALA A 559 -26.29 24.84 -23.61
CA ALA A 559 -27.67 25.22 -23.85
C ALA A 559 -28.27 24.57 -25.12
N ASN A 560 -27.46 24.25 -26.14
CA ASN A 560 -27.88 23.54 -27.34
C ASN A 560 -28.04 22.03 -27.15
N GLY A 561 -27.70 21.48 -26.00
CA GLY A 561 -27.76 20.04 -25.69
C GLY A 561 -26.44 19.29 -25.91
N TYR A 562 -25.33 19.97 -26.27
CA TYR A 562 -24.05 19.31 -26.43
C TYR A 562 -23.41 18.99 -25.08
N VAL A 563 -23.03 17.70 -24.87
CA VAL A 563 -22.34 17.27 -23.66
C VAL A 563 -20.90 17.76 -23.72
N MET A 564 -20.57 18.77 -22.92
CA MET A 564 -19.24 19.39 -22.88
C MET A 564 -18.22 18.43 -22.27
N TYR A 565 -18.54 17.91 -21.10
CA TYR A 565 -17.75 16.89 -20.40
C TYR A 565 -18.58 16.17 -19.34
N SER A 566 -18.10 15.00 -18.94
CA SER A 566 -18.65 14.20 -17.86
C SER A 566 -17.52 13.73 -16.93
N PHE A 567 -17.87 13.50 -15.67
CA PHE A 567 -17.09 12.73 -14.71
C PHE A 567 -17.94 11.53 -14.33
N ASP A 568 -17.47 10.35 -14.63
CA ASP A 568 -18.23 9.14 -14.38
C ASP A 568 -17.46 8.14 -13.49
N PHE A 569 -18.20 7.22 -12.89
CA PHE A 569 -17.65 6.16 -12.05
C PHE A 569 -16.81 5.17 -12.85
N LYS A 570 -17.10 4.95 -14.12
CA LYS A 570 -16.40 3.98 -14.97
C LYS A 570 -14.98 4.41 -15.29
N GLU A 571 -14.72 5.70 -15.29
CA GLU A 571 -13.35 6.24 -15.45
C GLU A 571 -12.49 6.08 -14.18
N GLY A 572 -13.05 5.55 -13.08
CA GLY A 572 -12.34 5.40 -11.79
C GLY A 572 -12.12 6.70 -11.04
N LEU A 573 -12.72 7.81 -11.51
CA LEU A 573 -12.57 9.14 -10.91
C LEU A 573 -13.50 9.35 -9.71
N LEU A 574 -14.59 8.61 -9.62
CA LEU A 574 -15.58 8.71 -8.56
C LEU A 574 -15.56 7.48 -7.67
N LYS A 575 -15.74 7.67 -6.36
CA LYS A 575 -15.84 6.58 -5.37
C LYS A 575 -17.24 5.99 -5.26
N ASP A 576 -18.27 6.76 -5.67
CA ASP A 576 -19.68 6.37 -5.58
C ASP A 576 -20.38 6.62 -6.90
N THR A 577 -21.33 5.77 -7.22
CA THR A 577 -22.18 5.89 -8.42
C THR A 577 -23.33 6.86 -8.23
N TYR A 578 -23.76 7.10 -6.98
CA TYR A 578 -24.92 7.96 -6.68
C TYR A 578 -24.51 9.42 -6.52
N CYS A 579 -24.87 10.27 -7.46
CA CYS A 579 -24.71 11.72 -7.35
C CYS A 579 -26.11 12.37 -7.25
N ALA A 580 -26.35 13.21 -6.22
CA ALA A 580 -27.66 13.75 -5.92
C ALA A 580 -27.84 15.23 -6.33
N ASN A 581 -26.93 16.08 -5.92
CA ASN A 581 -26.97 17.53 -6.17
C ASN A 581 -25.66 18.02 -6.77
N ILE A 582 -25.67 19.15 -7.46
CA ILE A 582 -24.48 19.69 -8.13
C ILE A 582 -24.51 21.23 -8.14
N ALA A 583 -23.35 21.86 -8.00
CA ALA A 583 -23.15 23.29 -8.22
C ALA A 583 -21.78 23.54 -8.86
N GLU A 584 -21.67 24.63 -9.63
CA GLU A 584 -20.43 25.16 -10.17
C GLU A 584 -20.00 26.38 -9.37
N THR A 585 -18.82 26.35 -8.81
CA THR A 585 -18.22 27.43 -8.01
C THR A 585 -17.50 28.46 -8.90
N GLU A 586 -17.05 29.57 -8.31
CA GLU A 586 -16.43 30.68 -9.08
C GLU A 586 -15.13 30.30 -9.75
N ASP A 587 -14.38 29.38 -9.17
CA ASP A 587 -13.15 28.79 -9.70
C ASP A 587 -13.38 27.76 -10.82
N GLY A 588 -14.66 27.46 -11.14
CA GLY A 588 -15.07 26.52 -12.19
C GLY A 588 -15.06 25.06 -11.76
N ASN A 589 -14.85 24.77 -10.46
CA ASN A 589 -14.97 23.42 -9.94
C ASN A 589 -16.45 23.01 -9.81
N LEU A 590 -16.72 21.72 -9.98
CA LEU A 590 -18.01 21.12 -9.74
C LEU A 590 -18.07 20.52 -8.35
N TRP A 591 -18.99 20.99 -7.53
CA TRP A 591 -19.27 20.46 -6.21
C TRP A 591 -20.56 19.65 -6.24
N PHE A 592 -20.54 18.42 -5.83
CA PHE A 592 -21.71 17.54 -5.85
C PHE A 592 -21.74 16.58 -4.67
N SER A 593 -22.96 16.26 -4.23
CA SER A 593 -23.19 15.33 -3.12
C SER A 593 -23.33 13.89 -3.61
N THR A 594 -22.76 12.96 -2.83
CA THR A 594 -22.88 11.51 -3.01
C THR A 594 -23.21 10.84 -1.67
N ASN A 595 -23.29 9.51 -1.63
CA ASN A 595 -23.38 8.77 -0.35
C ASN A 595 -22.02 8.69 0.39
N GLU A 596 -20.93 8.95 -0.30
CA GLU A 596 -19.55 8.93 0.24
C GLU A 596 -18.99 10.33 0.55
N GLY A 597 -19.85 11.35 0.59
CA GLY A 597 -19.46 12.72 0.90
C GLY A 597 -19.73 13.73 -0.19
N ILE A 598 -19.07 14.86 -0.09
CA ILE A 598 -19.05 15.89 -1.13
C ILE A 598 -17.84 15.65 -2.03
N HIS A 599 -18.09 15.56 -3.31
CA HIS A 599 -17.08 15.45 -4.33
C HIS A 599 -16.84 16.82 -4.98
N ILE A 600 -15.58 17.14 -5.26
CA ILE A 600 -15.15 18.37 -5.88
C ILE A 600 -14.34 18.00 -7.11
N ALA A 601 -14.93 18.13 -8.29
CA ALA A 601 -14.27 17.80 -9.56
C ALA A 601 -13.71 19.06 -10.22
N ASN A 602 -12.46 19.02 -10.63
CA ASN A 602 -11.80 20.07 -11.40
C ASN A 602 -11.81 19.70 -12.89
N PRO A 603 -12.57 20.41 -13.74
CA PRO A 603 -12.66 20.06 -15.15
C PRO A 603 -11.36 20.24 -15.94
N LYS A 604 -10.46 21.10 -15.51
CA LYS A 604 -9.20 21.39 -16.20
C LYS A 604 -8.16 20.31 -15.95
N THR A 605 -8.06 19.85 -14.70
CA THR A 605 -7.05 18.84 -14.30
C THR A 605 -7.60 17.42 -14.32
N ARG A 606 -8.92 17.25 -14.49
CA ARG A 606 -9.65 15.98 -14.38
C ARG A 606 -9.44 15.27 -13.03
N SER A 607 -9.16 16.04 -11.98
CA SER A 607 -8.99 15.51 -10.62
C SER A 607 -10.30 15.64 -9.83
N VAL A 608 -10.51 14.73 -8.89
CA VAL A 608 -11.66 14.73 -7.98
C VAL A 608 -11.15 14.70 -6.55
N ARG A 609 -11.68 15.58 -5.73
CA ARG A 609 -11.44 15.70 -4.29
C ARG A 609 -12.70 15.28 -3.52
N TYR A 610 -12.50 14.85 -2.27
CA TYR A 610 -13.58 14.36 -1.41
C TYR A 610 -13.57 15.12 -0.09
N LEU A 611 -14.78 15.42 0.42
CA LEU A 611 -15.01 15.86 1.80
C LEU A 611 -15.97 14.88 2.44
N THR A 612 -15.59 14.36 3.60
CA THR A 612 -16.34 13.32 4.34
C THR A 612 -16.51 13.75 5.81
N THR A 613 -17.01 12.86 6.63
CA THR A 613 -17.05 13.08 8.09
C THR A 613 -15.66 13.27 8.68
N ILE A 614 -14.63 12.77 8.03
CA ILE A 614 -13.24 12.94 8.47
C ILE A 614 -12.81 14.41 8.34
N GLU A 615 -13.27 15.11 7.30
CA GLU A 615 -13.02 16.53 7.08
C GLU A 615 -13.98 17.43 7.86
N GLY A 616 -14.93 16.88 8.62
CA GLY A 616 -15.85 17.63 9.47
C GLY A 616 -17.29 17.70 8.97
N LEU A 617 -17.67 16.94 7.95
CA LEU A 617 -19.08 16.81 7.60
C LEU A 617 -19.82 16.05 8.70
N ARG A 618 -21.07 16.40 8.92
CA ARG A 618 -21.92 15.70 9.91
C ARG A 618 -22.22 14.25 9.52
N SER A 619 -22.36 14.01 8.22
CA SER A 619 -22.51 12.67 7.64
C SER A 619 -22.00 12.68 6.20
N ASN A 620 -21.67 11.51 5.67
CA ASN A 620 -21.21 11.36 4.29
C ASN A 620 -22.35 11.54 3.25
N ALA A 621 -23.60 11.42 3.64
CA ALA A 621 -24.75 11.51 2.74
C ALA A 621 -25.61 12.76 3.01
N PRO A 622 -25.16 13.97 2.67
CA PRO A 622 -25.98 15.17 2.77
C PRO A 622 -27.10 15.15 1.71
N VAL A 623 -28.33 15.42 2.13
CA VAL A 623 -29.49 15.46 1.23
C VAL A 623 -29.81 16.88 0.82
N GLY A 624 -29.89 17.80 1.79
CA GLY A 624 -30.04 19.22 1.49
C GLY A 624 -28.74 19.81 0.91
N PHE A 625 -28.87 20.64 -0.14
CA PHE A 625 -27.71 21.21 -0.81
C PHE A 625 -28.04 22.58 -1.39
N TYR A 626 -27.32 23.62 -1.00
CA TYR A 626 -27.50 24.94 -1.53
C TYR A 626 -26.16 25.71 -1.62
N TYR A 627 -25.80 26.12 -2.84
CA TYR A 627 -24.64 26.95 -3.07
C TYR A 627 -25.01 28.43 -3.04
N ARG A 628 -24.45 29.17 -2.09
CA ARG A 628 -24.53 30.64 -1.99
C ARG A 628 -23.24 31.26 -2.52
N ALA A 629 -23.35 31.81 -3.72
CA ALA A 629 -22.20 32.52 -4.31
C ALA A 629 -21.75 33.72 -3.43
N PRO A 630 -20.45 34.01 -3.35
CA PRO A 630 -19.39 33.35 -4.08
C PRO A 630 -18.73 32.15 -3.36
N ASN A 631 -18.91 32.03 -2.05
CA ASN A 631 -17.98 31.21 -1.25
C ASN A 631 -18.63 30.25 -0.24
N GLU A 632 -19.94 30.14 -0.21
CA GLU A 632 -20.62 29.31 0.78
C GLU A 632 -21.41 28.16 0.16
N LEU A 633 -21.29 26.99 0.78
CA LEU A 633 -22.10 25.82 0.49
C LEU A 633 -22.80 25.35 1.76
N LEU A 634 -24.10 25.26 1.72
CA LEU A 634 -24.93 24.77 2.82
C LEU A 634 -25.35 23.33 2.54
N LEU A 635 -25.14 22.44 3.51
CA LEU A 635 -25.48 21.04 3.42
C LEU A 635 -26.44 20.63 4.53
N GLY A 636 -27.55 20.02 4.15
CA GLY A 636 -28.56 19.53 5.08
C GLY A 636 -28.31 18.06 5.44
N HIS A 637 -28.17 17.81 6.72
CA HIS A 637 -27.95 16.47 7.28
C HIS A 637 -29.13 16.06 8.20
N ILE A 638 -28.99 14.92 8.84
CA ILE A 638 -29.85 14.53 9.95
C ILE A 638 -29.48 15.41 11.16
N ASN A 639 -30.46 16.15 11.67
CA ASN A 639 -30.39 16.99 12.84
C ASN A 639 -29.34 18.12 12.80
N ALA A 640 -28.80 18.45 11.62
CA ALA A 640 -27.76 19.46 11.53
C ALA A 640 -27.61 20.05 10.11
N ILE A 641 -26.97 21.23 10.06
CA ILE A 641 -26.51 21.88 8.83
C ILE A 641 -24.98 21.96 8.88
N ASN A 642 -24.31 21.63 7.77
CA ASN A 642 -22.94 22.10 7.57
C ASN A 642 -22.94 23.38 6.72
N VAL A 643 -22.18 24.37 7.15
CA VAL A 643 -21.87 25.58 6.42
C VAL A 643 -20.42 25.51 6.01
N LEU A 644 -20.16 25.42 4.71
CA LEU A 644 -18.82 25.31 4.15
C LEU A 644 -18.38 26.65 3.56
N ASN A 645 -17.24 27.15 4.00
CA ASN A 645 -16.56 28.29 3.38
C ASN A 645 -15.58 27.77 2.32
N ILE A 646 -15.96 27.87 1.06
CA ILE A 646 -15.22 27.32 -0.08
C ILE A 646 -13.82 27.91 -0.19
N LYS A 647 -13.69 29.23 -0.06
CA LYS A 647 -12.41 29.93 -0.13
C LYS A 647 -11.46 29.46 0.97
N GLN A 648 -11.97 29.30 2.17
CA GLN A 648 -11.17 28.85 3.31
C GLN A 648 -10.76 27.38 3.17
N LEU A 649 -11.66 26.51 2.67
CA LEU A 649 -11.37 25.11 2.36
C LEU A 649 -10.28 24.95 1.28
N ILE A 650 -10.22 25.87 0.32
CA ILE A 650 -9.22 25.86 -0.74
C ILE A 650 -7.91 26.51 -0.27
N SER A 651 -7.96 27.57 0.53
CA SER A 651 -6.78 28.35 0.93
C SER A 651 -6.03 27.81 2.16
N ASN A 652 -6.66 26.99 2.98
CA ASN A 652 -6.08 26.49 4.25
C ASN A 652 -5.02 25.40 4.08
N VAL A 653 -4.47 25.25 2.91
CA VAL A 653 -3.39 24.30 2.69
C VAL A 653 -2.07 24.94 3.04
N VAL A 654 -1.59 24.65 4.24
CA VAL A 654 -0.20 24.90 4.60
C VAL A 654 0.65 23.95 3.74
N SER A 655 1.41 24.52 2.80
CA SER A 655 2.44 23.78 2.07
C SER A 655 3.53 23.37 3.05
N GLN A 656 3.33 22.27 3.75
CA GLN A 656 4.42 21.65 4.51
C GLN A 656 5.31 20.87 3.55
N GLY A 657 6.60 20.82 3.87
CA GLY A 657 7.55 20.04 3.09
C GLY A 657 7.23 18.54 3.18
N ILE A 658 7.64 17.80 2.18
CA ILE A 658 7.59 16.32 2.24
C ILE A 658 8.79 15.84 3.06
N VAL A 659 8.56 14.88 3.94
CA VAL A 659 9.60 14.17 4.66
C VAL A 659 9.64 12.69 4.26
N LEU A 660 10.80 12.10 4.34
CA LEU A 660 10.99 10.66 4.22
C LEU A 660 10.58 10.04 5.55
N SER A 661 9.53 9.22 5.53
CA SER A 661 8.99 8.58 6.74
C SER A 661 9.75 7.31 7.08
N SER A 662 9.91 6.42 6.12
CA SER A 662 10.65 5.16 6.29
C SER A 662 11.31 4.73 4.99
N VAL A 663 12.33 3.91 5.14
CA VAL A 663 13.01 3.21 4.05
C VAL A 663 13.09 1.73 4.41
N GLU A 664 12.73 0.88 3.47
CA GLU A 664 12.88 -0.56 3.61
C GLU A 664 13.76 -1.11 2.50
N VAL A 665 14.74 -1.90 2.85
CA VAL A 665 15.61 -2.62 1.91
C VAL A 665 15.33 -4.11 2.06
N LYS A 666 14.89 -4.75 0.98
CA LYS A 666 14.45 -6.17 1.00
C LYS A 666 13.36 -6.44 2.06
N GLY A 667 12.43 -5.50 2.27
CA GLY A 667 11.38 -5.62 3.28
C GLY A 667 11.84 -5.47 4.74
N LYS A 668 13.08 -5.04 4.96
CA LYS A 668 13.60 -4.72 6.30
C LYS A 668 13.72 -3.21 6.45
N PRO A 669 13.23 -2.63 7.54
CA PRO A 669 13.37 -1.22 7.80
C PRO A 669 14.86 -0.85 7.99
N VAL A 670 15.28 0.20 7.31
CA VAL A 670 16.64 0.75 7.38
C VAL A 670 16.53 2.23 7.70
N TYR A 671 17.28 2.67 8.67
CA TYR A 671 17.32 4.07 9.03
C TYR A 671 18.38 4.78 8.18
N VAL A 672 17.95 5.83 7.50
CA VAL A 672 18.83 6.60 6.63
C VAL A 672 18.69 8.10 6.92
N ASP A 673 19.79 8.80 6.85
CA ASP A 673 19.78 10.27 6.85
C ASP A 673 19.35 10.75 5.47
N PRO A 674 18.17 11.43 5.32
CA PRO A 674 17.68 11.85 4.01
C PRO A 674 18.60 12.80 3.25
N GLN A 675 19.55 13.44 3.96
CA GLN A 675 20.52 14.36 3.36
C GLN A 675 21.75 13.64 2.79
N LYS A 676 21.94 12.37 3.17
CA LYS A 676 23.04 11.55 2.68
C LYS A 676 22.62 10.67 1.51
N GLU A 677 23.58 10.28 0.71
CA GLU A 677 23.37 9.29 -0.35
C GLU A 677 23.17 7.90 0.26
N ILE A 678 22.06 7.26 -0.10
CA ILE A 678 21.75 5.88 0.30
C ILE A 678 22.54 4.95 -0.62
N THR A 679 23.44 4.18 -0.06
CA THR A 679 24.24 3.22 -0.84
C THR A 679 23.71 1.81 -0.60
N LEU A 680 23.24 1.17 -1.65
CA LEU A 680 22.78 -0.22 -1.63
C LEU A 680 23.88 -1.17 -2.09
N GLN A 681 23.97 -2.31 -1.45
CA GLN A 681 24.85 -3.39 -1.91
C GLN A 681 24.26 -4.04 -3.20
N PRO A 682 25.04 -4.75 -3.98
CA PRO A 682 24.59 -5.33 -5.23
C PRO A 682 23.39 -6.27 -5.11
N ASP A 683 23.24 -6.92 -3.96
CA ASP A 683 22.15 -7.81 -3.64
C ASP A 683 20.96 -7.11 -2.96
N GLU A 684 21.09 -5.81 -2.62
CA GLU A 684 20.09 -4.97 -1.97
C GLU A 684 19.34 -4.06 -2.97
N ASN A 685 19.13 -4.53 -4.18
CA ASN A 685 18.59 -3.77 -5.30
C ASN A 685 17.06 -3.57 -5.28
N SER A 686 16.40 -3.97 -4.18
CA SER A 686 14.98 -3.71 -3.92
C SER A 686 14.85 -2.78 -2.72
N ILE A 687 14.18 -1.63 -2.92
CA ILE A 687 14.02 -0.59 -1.91
C ILE A 687 12.63 0.01 -1.99
N THR A 688 12.02 0.23 -0.82
CA THR A 688 10.74 0.91 -0.66
C THR A 688 10.93 2.18 0.16
N PHE A 689 10.37 3.27 -0.32
CA PHE A 689 10.33 4.56 0.36
C PHE A 689 8.92 4.90 0.75
N SER A 690 8.73 5.38 1.97
CA SER A 690 7.47 5.94 2.45
C SER A 690 7.63 7.43 2.73
N PHE A 691 6.64 8.22 2.37
CA PHE A 691 6.66 9.68 2.49
C PHE A 691 5.51 10.18 3.32
N SER A 692 5.71 11.33 3.96
CA SER A 692 4.64 12.06 4.64
C SER A 692 4.80 13.56 4.47
N THR A 693 3.69 14.26 4.49
CA THR A 693 3.65 15.73 4.59
C THR A 693 3.57 16.19 6.05
N LEU A 694 3.36 15.28 7.00
CA LEU A 694 3.19 15.54 8.44
C LEU A 694 2.14 16.62 8.76
N ASN A 695 1.20 16.84 7.86
CA ASN A 695 0.07 17.73 8.09
C ASN A 695 -1.05 17.04 8.88
N TYR A 696 -0.93 15.71 9.05
CA TYR A 696 -1.92 14.86 9.70
C TYR A 696 -3.34 15.03 9.14
N GLU A 697 -3.44 15.48 7.89
CA GLU A 697 -4.67 15.50 7.12
C GLU A 697 -5.05 14.05 6.74
N PRO A 698 -6.33 13.81 6.45
CA PRO A 698 -6.72 12.50 5.94
C PRO A 698 -5.88 12.10 4.72
N ALA A 699 -5.50 10.84 4.65
CA ALA A 699 -4.65 10.30 3.57
C ALA A 699 -5.20 10.62 2.17
N SER A 700 -6.52 10.72 2.04
CA SER A 700 -7.21 11.05 0.78
C SER A 700 -6.91 12.46 0.24
N GLN A 701 -6.35 13.35 1.05
CA GLN A 701 -6.10 14.73 0.66
C GLN A 701 -4.70 14.99 0.13
N ASN A 702 -3.75 14.10 0.41
CA ASN A 702 -2.38 14.21 -0.06
C ASN A 702 -2.21 13.37 -1.32
N LEU A 703 -1.88 14.03 -2.43
CA LEU A 703 -1.55 13.37 -3.69
C LEU A 703 -0.04 13.43 -3.88
N TYR A 704 0.57 12.27 -4.12
CA TYR A 704 2.01 12.16 -4.32
C TYR A 704 2.34 11.92 -5.78
N SER A 705 3.50 12.39 -6.19
CA SER A 705 4.11 12.05 -7.47
C SER A 705 5.62 12.00 -7.33
N TYR A 706 6.25 11.11 -8.08
CA TYR A 706 7.68 10.96 -8.06
C TYR A 706 8.28 11.00 -9.46
N GLN A 707 9.56 11.27 -9.52
CA GLN A 707 10.40 11.12 -10.71
C GLN A 707 11.73 10.50 -10.29
N LEU A 708 12.11 9.41 -10.95
CA LEU A 708 13.41 8.79 -10.75
C LEU A 708 14.33 9.16 -11.91
N SER A 709 15.50 9.77 -11.62
CA SER A 709 16.46 10.13 -12.65
C SER A 709 16.98 8.88 -13.38
N GLY A 710 17.04 8.95 -14.69
CA GLY A 710 17.46 7.81 -15.52
C GLY A 710 16.30 6.93 -16.01
N ASP A 711 15.08 7.25 -15.64
CA ASP A 711 13.87 6.67 -16.22
C ASP A 711 13.21 7.74 -17.12
N ASP A 712 12.93 7.40 -18.39
CA ASP A 712 12.39 8.36 -19.36
C ASP A 712 10.92 8.74 -19.12
N ASN A 713 10.29 8.19 -18.09
CA ASN A 713 8.85 8.31 -17.83
C ASN A 713 8.37 9.66 -17.25
N GLY A 714 9.27 10.61 -17.00
CA GLY A 714 8.88 11.90 -16.41
C GLY A 714 8.30 11.77 -14.99
N TRP A 715 7.29 12.59 -14.65
CA TRP A 715 6.59 12.53 -13.36
C TRP A 715 5.52 11.45 -13.35
N VAL A 716 5.65 10.47 -12.46
CA VAL A 716 4.68 9.41 -12.23
C VAL A 716 3.74 9.83 -11.11
N GLN A 717 2.43 9.78 -11.36
CA GLN A 717 1.39 10.09 -10.37
C GLN A 717 1.10 8.86 -9.52
N MET A 718 1.22 8.99 -8.20
CA MET A 718 0.93 7.93 -7.22
C MET A 718 -0.50 8.02 -6.66
N GLY A 719 -1.19 9.14 -6.90
CA GLY A 719 -2.46 9.39 -6.23
C GLY A 719 -2.26 9.56 -4.72
N ASN A 720 -3.07 8.89 -3.92
CA ASN A 720 -3.00 8.93 -2.45
C ASN A 720 -1.94 7.97 -1.88
N GLU A 721 -1.34 7.14 -2.72
CA GLU A 721 -0.28 6.24 -2.28
C GLU A 721 0.93 7.06 -1.83
N HIS A 722 1.39 6.79 -0.64
CA HIS A 722 2.53 7.47 -0.02
C HIS A 722 3.80 6.64 -0.01
N THR A 723 3.76 5.45 -0.64
CA THR A 723 4.88 4.51 -0.75
C THR A 723 5.25 4.27 -2.20
N VAL A 724 6.54 4.21 -2.48
CA VAL A 724 7.07 3.80 -3.79
C VAL A 724 8.11 2.71 -3.62
N SER A 725 7.95 1.64 -4.38
CA SER A 725 8.86 0.49 -4.35
C SER A 725 9.58 0.35 -5.69
N PHE A 726 10.88 0.18 -5.61
CA PHE A 726 11.72 -0.12 -6.75
C PHE A 726 12.31 -1.51 -6.57
N SER A 727 12.17 -2.34 -7.60
CA SER A 727 12.72 -3.70 -7.63
C SER A 727 13.75 -3.82 -8.73
N ASN A 728 14.82 -4.56 -8.48
CA ASN A 728 15.84 -4.85 -9.48
C ASN A 728 16.53 -3.60 -10.08
N LEU A 729 16.82 -2.60 -9.25
CA LEU A 729 17.52 -1.41 -9.70
C LEU A 729 18.91 -1.77 -10.24
N PRO A 730 19.24 -1.42 -11.50
CA PRO A 730 20.57 -1.57 -12.04
C PRO A 730 21.65 -0.81 -11.23
N ALA A 731 22.86 -1.29 -11.26
CA ALA A 731 24.00 -0.66 -10.56
C ALA A 731 24.35 0.69 -11.21
N ARG A 732 23.85 1.77 -10.61
CA ARG A 732 24.15 3.17 -10.98
C ARG A 732 23.65 4.10 -9.88
N SER A 733 23.93 5.40 -10.02
CA SER A 733 23.38 6.43 -9.15
C SER A 733 22.03 6.92 -9.70
N TYR A 734 21.11 7.16 -8.78
CA TYR A 734 19.76 7.64 -9.04
C TYR A 734 19.49 8.87 -8.18
N THR A 735 18.60 9.70 -8.65
CA THR A 735 17.99 10.77 -7.85
C THR A 735 16.49 10.60 -7.90
N LEU A 736 15.89 10.34 -6.74
CA LEU A 736 14.46 10.29 -6.57
C LEU A 736 13.96 11.66 -6.14
N LEU A 737 13.11 12.24 -6.95
CA LEU A 737 12.38 13.48 -6.66
C LEU A 737 10.95 13.14 -6.30
N VAL A 738 10.48 13.64 -5.17
CA VAL A 738 9.10 13.43 -4.73
C VAL A 738 8.45 14.77 -4.42
N LYS A 739 7.26 14.99 -4.96
CA LYS A 739 6.44 16.14 -4.65
C LYS A 739 5.07 15.69 -4.17
N SER A 740 4.49 16.45 -3.27
CA SER A 740 3.10 16.31 -2.87
C SER A 740 2.31 17.46 -3.45
N SER A 741 1.10 17.17 -3.86
CA SER A 741 0.08 18.17 -4.10
C SER A 741 -1.11 17.87 -3.19
N ASN A 742 -1.78 18.93 -2.79
CA ASN A 742 -3.06 18.73 -2.17
C ASN A 742 -4.13 18.43 -3.23
N SER A 743 -5.27 18.06 -2.77
CA SER A 743 -6.46 17.81 -3.60
C SER A 743 -6.92 19.03 -4.42
N SER A 744 -6.45 20.26 -4.12
CA SER A 744 -6.69 21.47 -4.93
C SER A 744 -5.65 21.69 -6.03
N GLY A 745 -4.67 20.77 -6.17
CA GLY A 745 -3.63 20.87 -7.19
C GLY A 745 -2.45 21.78 -6.84
N MET A 746 -2.41 22.35 -5.63
CA MET A 746 -1.22 23.08 -5.17
C MET A 746 -0.12 22.09 -4.80
N THR A 747 1.00 22.19 -5.49
CA THR A 747 2.17 21.35 -5.26
C THR A 747 3.10 21.97 -4.22
N THR A 748 3.83 21.14 -3.51
CA THR A 748 4.94 21.56 -2.64
C THR A 748 5.93 22.40 -3.46
N SER A 749 6.39 23.50 -2.89
CA SER A 749 7.27 24.46 -3.58
C SER A 749 8.65 23.87 -3.92
N LYS A 750 9.11 22.87 -3.15
CA LYS A 750 10.35 22.16 -3.39
C LYS A 750 10.10 20.64 -3.29
N PRO A 751 10.52 19.87 -4.30
CA PRO A 751 10.48 18.42 -4.19
C PRO A 751 11.48 17.90 -3.17
N LEU A 752 11.13 16.85 -2.45
CA LEU A 752 12.06 16.07 -1.67
C LEU A 752 13.03 15.39 -2.62
N THR A 753 14.32 15.50 -2.35
CA THR A 753 15.38 14.94 -3.19
C THR A 753 16.14 13.88 -2.41
N ILE A 754 16.12 12.64 -2.87
CA ILE A 754 16.82 11.51 -2.29
C ILE A 754 17.84 11.00 -3.30
N ARG A 755 19.09 10.90 -2.88
CA ARG A 755 20.16 10.32 -3.70
C ARG A 755 20.36 8.88 -3.33
N LEU A 756 20.42 8.02 -4.33
CA LEU A 756 20.54 6.58 -4.17
C LEU A 756 21.61 6.07 -5.12
N SER A 757 22.52 5.23 -4.65
CA SER A 757 23.48 4.52 -5.48
C SER A 757 23.44 3.02 -5.22
N VAL A 758 23.37 2.24 -6.27
CA VAL A 758 23.45 0.79 -6.22
C VAL A 758 24.85 0.38 -6.67
N ARG A 759 25.58 -0.28 -5.77
CA ARG A 759 26.94 -0.76 -6.07
C ARG A 759 26.89 -1.90 -7.08
N PRO A 760 27.77 -1.89 -8.08
CA PRO A 760 27.87 -3.04 -8.97
C PRO A 760 28.44 -4.25 -8.23
N TYR A 761 28.08 -5.44 -8.65
CA TYR A 761 28.78 -6.65 -8.24
C TYR A 761 30.28 -6.47 -8.54
N PHE A 762 31.16 -6.92 -7.65
CA PHE A 762 32.60 -6.81 -7.83
C PHE A 762 33.05 -7.40 -9.16
N THR A 763 32.35 -8.45 -9.65
CA THR A 763 32.55 -9.08 -10.96
C THR A 763 32.27 -8.14 -12.14
N ASN A 764 31.41 -7.14 -11.95
CA ASN A 764 31.05 -6.16 -12.99
C ASN A 764 31.86 -4.86 -12.90
N THR A 765 32.78 -4.75 -11.92
CA THR A 765 33.65 -3.58 -11.82
C THR A 765 34.72 -3.59 -12.94
N TRP A 766 35.10 -2.39 -13.38
CA TRP A 766 36.17 -2.26 -14.39
C TRP A 766 37.46 -2.92 -13.94
N PHE A 767 37.76 -2.83 -12.64
CA PHE A 767 38.94 -3.44 -12.03
C PHE A 767 38.94 -4.97 -12.17
N PHE A 768 37.79 -5.61 -11.90
CA PHE A 768 37.65 -7.07 -12.08
C PHE A 768 37.75 -7.50 -13.53
N ARG A 769 37.17 -6.70 -14.45
CA ARG A 769 37.28 -6.94 -15.91
C ARG A 769 38.72 -6.82 -16.37
N VAL A 770 39.47 -5.81 -15.87
CA VAL A 770 40.90 -5.67 -16.14
C VAL A 770 41.68 -6.81 -15.53
N LEU A 771 41.35 -7.24 -14.30
CA LEU A 771 41.99 -8.39 -13.65
C LEU A 771 41.80 -9.68 -14.46
N ILE A 772 40.58 -9.93 -14.90
CA ILE A 772 40.30 -11.05 -15.80
C ILE A 772 41.07 -10.89 -17.11
N GLY A 773 41.05 -9.72 -17.72
CA GLY A 773 41.82 -9.44 -18.92
C GLY A 773 43.31 -9.70 -18.76
N LEU A 774 43.92 -9.24 -17.65
CA LEU A 774 45.31 -9.50 -17.30
C LEU A 774 45.54 -11.00 -17.05
N THR A 775 44.62 -11.66 -16.36
CA THR A 775 44.71 -13.11 -16.12
C THR A 775 44.68 -13.89 -17.42
N ILE A 776 43.72 -13.53 -18.32
CA ILE A 776 43.60 -14.12 -19.64
C ILE A 776 44.89 -13.81 -20.47
N ALA A 777 45.36 -12.57 -20.42
CA ALA A 777 46.60 -12.18 -21.08
C ALA A 777 47.82 -12.98 -20.54
N ALA A 778 47.91 -13.12 -19.23
CA ALA A 778 48.98 -13.92 -18.58
C ALA A 778 48.87 -15.41 -18.98
N LEU A 779 47.62 -15.96 -19.04
CA LEU A 779 47.39 -17.32 -19.50
C LEU A 779 47.75 -17.47 -21.01
N ILE A 780 47.42 -16.47 -21.82
CA ILE A 780 47.78 -16.48 -23.26
C ILE A 780 49.32 -16.41 -23.38
N VAL A 781 49.98 -15.52 -22.63
CA VAL A 781 51.46 -15.44 -22.65
C VAL A 781 52.09 -16.72 -22.10
N GLY A 782 51.54 -17.28 -21.01
CA GLY A 782 51.95 -18.57 -20.49
C GLY A 782 51.75 -19.69 -21.50
N MET A 783 50.57 -19.73 -22.14
CA MET A 783 50.28 -20.70 -23.21
C MET A 783 51.16 -20.52 -24.45
N MET A 784 51.44 -19.25 -24.83
CA MET A 784 52.40 -18.98 -25.94
C MET A 784 53.81 -19.40 -25.56
N ARG A 785 54.31 -19.11 -24.34
CA ARG A 785 55.60 -19.60 -23.89
C ARG A 785 55.63 -21.14 -23.85
N TRP A 786 54.61 -21.73 -23.22
CA TRP A 786 54.51 -23.21 -23.22
C TRP A 786 54.46 -23.79 -24.64
N ARG A 787 53.73 -23.11 -25.58
CA ARG A 787 53.71 -23.49 -26.98
C ARG A 787 55.05 -23.30 -27.72
N VAL A 788 55.77 -22.22 -27.42
CA VAL A 788 57.11 -22.00 -27.99
C VAL A 788 58.08 -23.03 -27.44
N ASP A 789 58.04 -23.32 -26.14
CA ASP A 789 58.88 -24.35 -25.54
C ASP A 789 58.49 -25.75 -26.01
N THR A 790 57.18 -26.06 -26.17
CA THR A 790 56.69 -27.32 -26.71
C THR A 790 56.92 -27.42 -28.23
N LEU A 791 56.95 -26.35 -29.01
CA LEU A 791 57.34 -26.34 -30.40
C LEU A 791 58.84 -26.56 -30.62
N ALA A 792 59.67 -26.04 -29.72
CA ALA A 792 61.09 -26.31 -29.71
C ALA A 792 61.38 -27.78 -29.38
N GLU A 793 60.57 -28.39 -28.48
CA GLU A 793 60.64 -29.81 -28.16
C GLU A 793 59.95 -30.71 -29.20
N ARG A 794 58.85 -30.26 -29.83
CA ARG A 794 58.17 -30.94 -30.91
C ARG A 794 58.97 -31.00 -32.23
N ASN A 795 59.71 -29.96 -32.56
CA ASN A 795 60.65 -30.00 -33.68
C ASN A 795 61.75 -31.02 -33.49
N ARG A 796 62.02 -31.44 -32.25
CA ARG A 796 62.90 -32.57 -31.93
C ARG A 796 62.16 -33.93 -32.00
N LEU A 797 60.85 -33.93 -31.65
CA LEU A 797 60.03 -35.11 -31.61
C LEU A 797 59.34 -35.41 -32.93
N ASP A 798 59.05 -34.41 -33.81
CA ASP A 798 58.39 -34.60 -35.08
C ASP A 798 59.26 -35.44 -36.07
N LEU A 799 60.58 -35.40 -35.95
CA LEU A 799 61.44 -36.32 -36.70
C LEU A 799 61.27 -37.77 -36.17
N GLN A 800 61.01 -37.98 -34.93
CA GLN A 800 60.75 -39.33 -34.33
C GLN A 800 59.32 -39.77 -34.49
N ILE A 801 58.33 -38.86 -34.48
CA ILE A 801 56.94 -39.19 -34.62
C ILE A 801 56.53 -39.56 -36.06
N THR A 802 57.23 -39.04 -37.07
CA THR A 802 56.97 -39.42 -38.45
C THR A 802 57.38 -40.86 -38.71
N GLU A 803 58.41 -41.35 -38.02
CA GLU A 803 58.74 -42.79 -38.02
C GLU A 803 57.72 -43.61 -37.23
N TRP A 804 57.19 -43.12 -36.14
CA TRP A 804 56.24 -43.86 -35.31
C TRP A 804 54.83 -43.84 -35.92
N LYS A 805 54.40 -42.78 -36.65
CA LYS A 805 53.13 -42.70 -37.34
C LYS A 805 53.01 -43.66 -38.48
N LEU A 806 54.11 -43.90 -39.21
CA LEU A 806 54.20 -44.89 -40.25
C LEU A 806 54.07 -46.29 -39.64
N LYS A 807 54.72 -46.57 -38.51
CA LYS A 807 54.57 -47.82 -37.73
C LYS A 807 53.20 -48.02 -37.13
N ALA A 808 52.50 -46.98 -36.68
CA ALA A 808 51.18 -47.07 -36.12
C ALA A 808 50.10 -47.29 -37.16
N LEU A 809 50.17 -46.66 -38.34
CA LEU A 809 49.27 -46.94 -39.46
C LEU A 809 49.45 -48.35 -40.03
N GLN A 810 50.68 -48.86 -39.97
CA GLN A 810 50.94 -50.30 -40.30
C GLN A 810 50.40 -51.31 -39.31
N SER A 811 50.20 -50.89 -38.05
CA SER A 811 49.68 -51.76 -36.97
C SER A 811 48.17 -51.77 -36.82
N GLN A 812 47.46 -50.81 -37.41
CA GLN A 812 46.00 -50.70 -37.29
C GLN A 812 45.24 -51.56 -38.33
N MET A 813 45.86 -51.94 -39.39
CA MET A 813 45.32 -52.99 -40.27
C MET A 813 45.95 -54.31 -39.88
N ASN A 814 45.14 -55.27 -39.45
CA ASN A 814 45.63 -56.62 -39.17
C ASN A 814 46.37 -57.13 -40.42
N PRO A 815 47.71 -57.11 -40.43
CA PRO A 815 48.46 -57.42 -41.66
C PRO A 815 48.20 -58.84 -42.09
N HIS A 816 47.92 -59.72 -41.15
CA HIS A 816 47.58 -61.12 -41.38
C HIS A 816 46.26 -61.28 -42.17
N PHE A 817 45.22 -60.44 -41.87
CA PHE A 817 43.96 -60.46 -42.64
C PHE A 817 44.18 -59.95 -44.06
N LEU A 818 44.97 -58.89 -44.28
CA LEU A 818 45.31 -58.43 -45.60
C LEU A 818 46.08 -59.42 -46.40
N PHE A 819 47.15 -60.02 -45.81
CA PHE A 819 47.93 -61.04 -46.51
C PHE A 819 47.12 -62.29 -46.79
N ASN A 820 46.29 -62.70 -45.89
CA ASN A 820 45.47 -63.89 -46.04
C ASN A 820 44.36 -63.66 -47.07
N SER A 821 43.77 -62.47 -47.13
CA SER A 821 42.81 -62.17 -48.19
C SER A 821 43.43 -62.01 -49.55
N LEU A 822 44.66 -61.50 -49.66
CA LEU A 822 45.40 -61.47 -50.91
C LEU A 822 45.83 -62.86 -51.37
N ASN A 823 46.25 -63.65 -50.44
CA ASN A 823 46.55 -65.05 -50.74
C ASN A 823 45.33 -65.82 -51.25
N SER A 824 44.14 -65.52 -50.68
CA SER A 824 42.91 -66.17 -51.21
C SER A 824 42.61 -65.73 -52.65
N VAL A 825 42.78 -64.40 -52.93
CA VAL A 825 42.65 -63.90 -54.28
C VAL A 825 43.66 -64.62 -55.22
N GLN A 826 44.91 -64.76 -54.83
CA GLN A 826 45.92 -65.45 -55.52
C GLN A 826 45.56 -66.91 -55.77
N ASN A 827 45.06 -67.64 -54.82
CA ASN A 827 44.58 -68.98 -54.86
C ASN A 827 43.40 -69.14 -55.84
N TYR A 828 42.44 -68.24 -55.82
CA TYR A 828 41.34 -68.23 -56.81
C TYR A 828 41.80 -67.96 -58.24
N LEU A 829 42.85 -67.13 -58.43
CA LEU A 829 43.46 -66.92 -59.74
C LEU A 829 44.22 -68.13 -60.22
N LEU A 830 44.97 -68.76 -59.35
CA LEU A 830 45.78 -69.97 -59.68
C LEU A 830 44.92 -71.21 -59.97
N THR A 831 43.72 -71.35 -59.33
CA THR A 831 42.79 -72.43 -59.53
C THR A 831 41.77 -72.24 -60.66
N ASN A 832 42.03 -71.30 -61.58
CA ASN A 832 41.18 -70.94 -62.69
C ASN A 832 39.76 -70.48 -62.39
N ARG A 833 39.54 -69.97 -61.22
CA ARG A 833 38.24 -69.42 -60.65
C ARG A 833 38.28 -67.91 -60.74
N GLY A 834 38.63 -67.24 -61.79
CA GLY A 834 38.84 -65.84 -61.89
C GLY A 834 37.61 -64.99 -61.61
N VAL A 835 36.41 -65.50 -61.89
CA VAL A 835 35.15 -64.74 -61.60
C VAL A 835 34.88 -64.70 -60.11
N GLU A 836 35.15 -65.71 -59.37
CA GLU A 836 35.00 -65.82 -57.90
C GLU A 836 36.06 -64.92 -57.18
N GLY A 837 37.32 -65.03 -57.71
CA GLY A 837 38.42 -64.16 -57.31
C GLY A 837 38.07 -62.65 -57.42
N ALA A 838 37.49 -62.27 -58.60
CA ALA A 838 37.02 -60.87 -58.79
C ALA A 838 35.89 -60.44 -57.84
N LYS A 839 34.94 -61.36 -57.61
CA LYS A 839 33.85 -61.08 -56.62
C LYS A 839 34.42 -60.92 -55.20
N TYR A 840 35.37 -61.81 -54.83
CA TYR A 840 36.02 -61.74 -53.51
C TYR A 840 36.81 -60.40 -53.39
N LEU A 841 37.60 -60.00 -54.36
CA LEU A 841 38.37 -58.81 -54.35
C LEU A 841 37.47 -57.55 -54.30
N SER A 842 36.37 -57.59 -55.03
CA SER A 842 35.38 -56.47 -54.98
C SER A 842 34.79 -56.35 -53.59
N LYS A 843 34.36 -57.41 -52.95
CA LYS A 843 33.83 -57.41 -51.58
C LYS A 843 34.88 -56.97 -50.54
N PHE A 844 36.08 -57.54 -50.68
CA PHE A 844 37.23 -57.18 -49.87
C PHE A 844 37.55 -55.67 -49.95
N SER A 845 37.62 -55.13 -51.12
CA SER A 845 37.88 -53.69 -51.34
C SER A 845 36.79 -52.83 -50.70
N LYS A 846 35.52 -53.22 -50.83
CA LYS A 846 34.39 -52.56 -50.17
C LYS A 846 34.49 -52.61 -48.64
N LEU A 847 34.87 -53.76 -48.07
CA LEU A 847 35.05 -53.95 -46.64
C LEU A 847 36.18 -53.06 -46.10
N VAL A 848 37.35 -53.09 -46.78
CA VAL A 848 38.49 -52.25 -46.37
C VAL A 848 38.15 -50.78 -46.38
N ARG A 849 37.48 -50.34 -47.46
CA ARG A 849 37.03 -48.92 -47.56
C ARG A 849 36.08 -48.57 -46.39
N ARG A 850 35.09 -49.48 -46.10
CA ARG A 850 34.14 -49.23 -45.01
C ARG A 850 34.81 -49.24 -43.63
N ILE A 851 35.79 -50.12 -43.39
CA ILE A 851 36.57 -50.11 -42.16
C ILE A 851 37.34 -48.82 -42.00
N MET A 852 37.96 -48.33 -43.05
CA MET A 852 38.69 -47.04 -43.04
C MET A 852 37.74 -45.86 -42.84
N GLU A 853 36.58 -45.82 -43.48
CA GLU A 853 35.56 -44.77 -43.25
C GLU A 853 35.03 -44.82 -41.81
N ASN A 854 34.70 -46.00 -41.32
CA ASN A 854 34.17 -46.22 -39.99
C ASN A 854 35.19 -45.87 -38.87
N SER A 855 36.47 -46.08 -39.11
CA SER A 855 37.53 -45.81 -38.12
C SER A 855 37.73 -44.29 -37.84
N ASN A 856 37.21 -43.42 -38.71
CA ASN A 856 37.25 -41.97 -38.54
C ASN A 856 36.10 -41.43 -37.70
N HIS A 857 35.14 -42.25 -37.32
CA HIS A 857 34.01 -41.88 -36.52
C HIS A 857 34.12 -42.40 -35.11
N GLN A 858 33.77 -41.55 -34.12
CA GLN A 858 33.81 -41.91 -32.72
C GLN A 858 32.65 -42.88 -32.34
N TYR A 859 31.53 -42.75 -32.99
CA TYR A 859 30.34 -43.57 -32.84
C TYR A 859 29.72 -43.84 -34.22
N LEU A 860 29.12 -45.01 -34.36
CA LEU A 860 28.40 -45.43 -35.58
C LEU A 860 27.05 -45.99 -35.17
N SER A 861 26.05 -45.89 -36.06
CA SER A 861 24.79 -46.57 -35.84
C SER A 861 25.00 -48.07 -35.79
N PHE A 862 24.27 -48.77 -34.95
CA PHE A 862 24.35 -50.21 -34.81
C PHE A 862 24.11 -50.92 -36.13
N GLU A 863 23.21 -50.39 -36.98
CA GLU A 863 23.00 -50.89 -38.36
C GLU A 863 24.30 -50.91 -39.17
N LYS A 864 25.07 -49.84 -39.15
CA LYS A 864 26.36 -49.74 -39.89
C LYS A 864 27.41 -50.70 -39.36
N ILE A 865 27.40 -50.92 -38.01
CA ILE A 865 28.30 -51.86 -37.36
C ILE A 865 27.97 -53.29 -37.82
N ILE A 866 26.68 -53.65 -37.75
CA ILE A 866 26.20 -55.02 -38.15
C ILE A 866 26.42 -55.20 -39.66
N ASP A 867 26.17 -54.21 -40.46
CA ASP A 867 26.42 -54.31 -41.91
C ASP A 867 27.91 -54.55 -42.25
N THR A 868 28.79 -53.86 -41.52
CA THR A 868 30.23 -54.04 -41.66
C THR A 868 30.64 -55.43 -41.22
N LEU A 869 30.08 -55.88 -40.09
CA LEU A 869 30.32 -57.17 -39.51
C LEU A 869 29.81 -58.31 -40.43
N ARG A 870 28.63 -58.11 -41.02
CA ARG A 870 28.05 -59.07 -42.02
C ARG A 870 28.96 -59.19 -43.25
N MET A 871 29.49 -58.10 -43.77
CA MET A 871 30.46 -58.12 -44.89
C MET A 871 31.75 -58.86 -44.46
N TYR A 872 32.23 -58.66 -43.27
CA TYR A 872 33.41 -59.31 -42.74
C TYR A 872 33.20 -60.84 -42.67
N VAL A 873 32.09 -61.29 -42.05
CA VAL A 873 31.76 -62.72 -41.92
C VAL A 873 31.56 -63.34 -43.31
N GLU A 874 30.95 -62.66 -44.25
CA GLU A 874 30.73 -63.08 -45.60
C GLU A 874 32.06 -63.28 -46.32
N ILE A 875 33.02 -62.37 -46.19
CA ILE A 875 34.36 -62.50 -46.79
C ILE A 875 35.14 -63.67 -46.15
N GLU A 876 35.06 -63.82 -44.85
CA GLU A 876 35.69 -64.99 -44.18
C GLU A 876 35.02 -66.31 -44.58
N SER A 877 33.70 -66.35 -44.70
CA SER A 877 33.00 -67.54 -45.21
C SER A 877 33.41 -67.91 -46.65
N PHE A 878 33.52 -66.83 -47.47
CA PHE A 878 34.03 -67.06 -48.84
C PHE A 878 35.47 -67.60 -48.86
N ARG A 879 36.33 -67.11 -47.98
CA ARG A 879 37.71 -67.51 -47.86
C ARG A 879 37.86 -68.98 -47.44
N PHE A 880 36.95 -69.44 -46.61
CA PHE A 880 36.91 -70.83 -46.15
C PHE A 880 35.91 -71.66 -46.96
N ASN A 881 35.74 -71.39 -48.29
CA ASN A 881 34.89 -72.18 -49.22
C ASN A 881 33.49 -72.49 -48.61
N HIS A 882 32.92 -71.63 -47.80
CA HIS A 882 31.64 -71.85 -47.11
C HIS A 882 31.61 -73.02 -46.12
N GLU A 883 32.76 -73.29 -45.51
CA GLU A 883 32.89 -74.44 -44.52
C GLU A 883 32.10 -74.16 -43.23
N PHE A 884 31.65 -72.94 -42.97
CA PHE A 884 30.80 -72.66 -41.79
C PHE A 884 29.53 -71.94 -42.25
N ARG A 885 28.45 -72.20 -41.50
CA ARG A 885 27.20 -71.55 -41.68
C ARG A 885 27.15 -70.37 -40.67
N TYR A 886 26.54 -69.27 -41.08
CA TYR A 886 26.36 -68.16 -40.19
C TYR A 886 24.94 -67.57 -40.27
N SER A 887 24.43 -67.11 -39.20
CA SER A 887 23.10 -66.38 -39.09
C SER A 887 23.21 -65.12 -38.27
N PHE A 888 22.51 -64.11 -38.76
CA PHE A 888 22.31 -62.85 -38.03
C PHE A 888 20.83 -62.75 -37.72
N ASP A 889 20.49 -62.87 -36.42
CA ASP A 889 19.14 -62.74 -35.93
C ASP A 889 19.07 -61.45 -35.17
N ILE A 890 18.89 -60.35 -35.90
CA ILE A 890 18.85 -59.00 -35.39
C ILE A 890 17.38 -58.55 -35.37
N GLU A 891 16.92 -58.06 -34.22
CA GLU A 891 15.56 -57.56 -34.05
C GLU A 891 15.35 -56.33 -34.96
N GLU A 892 14.30 -56.38 -35.78
CA GLU A 892 13.89 -55.24 -36.60
C GLU A 892 13.21 -54.16 -35.73
N ASN A 893 14.04 -53.29 -35.10
CA ASN A 893 13.63 -52.25 -34.20
C ASN A 893 14.47 -51.01 -34.53
N ASP A 894 13.82 -49.92 -34.95
CA ASP A 894 14.49 -48.67 -35.34
C ASP A 894 15.40 -48.14 -34.22
N ALA A 895 14.96 -48.21 -32.95
CA ALA A 895 15.75 -47.74 -31.82
C ALA A 895 17.02 -48.60 -31.60
N LEU A 896 16.99 -49.91 -31.96
CA LEU A 896 18.16 -50.74 -31.93
C LEU A 896 19.13 -50.40 -33.08
N LEU A 897 18.60 -50.22 -34.28
CA LEU A 897 19.40 -49.98 -35.49
C LEU A 897 20.08 -48.60 -35.49
N ASP A 898 19.41 -47.58 -34.96
CA ASP A 898 19.93 -46.23 -34.88
C ASP A 898 20.86 -45.99 -33.68
N ALA A 899 20.93 -46.95 -32.74
CA ALA A 899 21.76 -46.81 -31.54
C ALA A 899 23.23 -46.52 -31.90
N GLN A 900 23.78 -45.49 -31.27
CA GLN A 900 25.15 -45.03 -31.56
C GLN A 900 26.16 -45.81 -30.70
N LEU A 901 27.02 -46.62 -31.32
CA LEU A 901 28.03 -47.42 -30.62
C LEU A 901 29.44 -47.16 -31.15
N PRO A 902 30.47 -47.36 -30.35
CA PRO A 902 31.84 -47.28 -30.80
C PRO A 902 32.09 -48.28 -31.92
N PRO A 903 32.85 -47.90 -33.00
CA PRO A 903 33.19 -48.82 -34.08
C PRO A 903 34.02 -50.02 -33.56
N MET A 904 33.97 -51.12 -34.22
CA MET A 904 34.76 -52.38 -33.93
C MET A 904 34.47 -53.06 -32.60
N LEU A 905 33.35 -52.70 -31.92
CA LEU A 905 33.00 -53.27 -30.62
C LEU A 905 32.75 -54.79 -30.68
N LEU A 906 32.12 -55.30 -31.73
CA LEU A 906 31.72 -56.68 -31.91
C LEU A 906 32.75 -57.48 -32.71
N GLN A 907 33.47 -56.82 -33.61
CA GLN A 907 34.34 -57.47 -34.60
C GLN A 907 35.43 -58.38 -33.99
N PRO A 908 36.13 -57.95 -32.88
CA PRO A 908 37.16 -58.83 -32.29
C PRO A 908 36.63 -60.15 -31.81
N TYR A 909 35.40 -60.23 -31.38
CA TYR A 909 34.78 -61.45 -30.86
C TYR A 909 34.27 -62.34 -31.98
N VAL A 910 33.78 -61.76 -33.08
CA VAL A 910 33.45 -62.52 -34.28
C VAL A 910 34.71 -63.06 -34.93
N GLU A 911 35.79 -62.27 -35.01
CA GLU A 911 37.08 -62.76 -35.46
C GLU A 911 37.56 -63.97 -34.67
N ASN A 912 37.50 -63.87 -33.34
CA ASN A 912 37.88 -64.97 -32.46
C ASN A 912 36.99 -66.21 -32.62
N ALA A 913 35.67 -66.00 -32.72
CA ALA A 913 34.72 -67.07 -32.95
C ALA A 913 35.05 -67.88 -34.27
N ILE A 914 35.36 -67.11 -35.33
CA ILE A 914 35.73 -67.79 -36.63
C ILE A 914 37.10 -68.44 -36.55
N TRP A 915 38.13 -67.67 -36.18
CA TRP A 915 39.51 -68.18 -36.28
C TRP A 915 39.90 -69.18 -35.19
N HIS A 916 39.54 -69.00 -34.01
CA HIS A 916 39.94 -69.80 -32.85
C HIS A 916 38.88 -70.74 -32.45
N GLY A 917 37.60 -70.50 -32.73
CA GLY A 917 36.50 -71.35 -32.42
C GLY A 917 36.17 -72.32 -33.52
N LEU A 918 35.77 -71.84 -34.68
CA LEU A 918 35.20 -72.63 -35.74
C LEU A 918 36.25 -73.34 -36.60
N MET A 919 37.34 -72.62 -36.96
CA MET A 919 38.33 -73.10 -37.91
C MET A 919 38.98 -74.42 -37.39
N PRO A 920 39.38 -74.58 -36.16
CA PRO A 920 39.98 -75.78 -35.67
C PRO A 920 38.99 -76.97 -35.51
N LYS A 921 37.68 -76.75 -35.60
CA LYS A 921 36.65 -77.74 -35.42
C LYS A 921 36.49 -78.66 -36.62
N GLU A 922 36.37 -79.96 -36.42
CA GLU A 922 35.95 -80.92 -37.42
C GLU A 922 34.43 -81.09 -37.41
N GLY A 923 33.76 -81.20 -38.59
CA GLY A 923 32.33 -81.38 -38.70
C GLY A 923 31.56 -80.08 -38.95
N GLU A 924 30.26 -79.97 -38.57
CA GLU A 924 29.40 -78.86 -38.83
C GLU A 924 29.82 -77.68 -37.99
N LYS A 925 30.05 -76.51 -38.63
CA LYS A 925 30.53 -75.29 -38.05
C LYS A 925 29.44 -74.25 -38.19
N GLN A 926 29.03 -73.58 -37.05
CA GLN A 926 27.97 -72.56 -37.04
C GLN A 926 28.34 -71.38 -36.18
N LEU A 927 28.11 -70.15 -36.72
CA LEU A 927 28.21 -68.90 -36.07
C LEU A 927 26.82 -68.25 -36.02
N THR A 928 26.36 -67.86 -34.86
CA THR A 928 25.11 -67.16 -34.73
C THR A 928 25.35 -65.88 -33.99
N ILE A 929 24.88 -64.73 -34.54
CA ILE A 929 24.95 -63.42 -33.93
C ILE A 929 23.53 -62.98 -33.73
N THR A 930 23.17 -62.66 -32.50
CA THR A 930 21.83 -62.15 -32.16
C THR A 930 21.95 -60.80 -31.52
N ALA A 931 21.00 -59.92 -31.80
CA ALA A 931 20.86 -58.67 -31.04
C ALA A 931 19.40 -58.37 -30.80
N ARG A 932 19.08 -58.00 -29.56
CA ARG A 932 17.77 -57.63 -29.10
C ARG A 932 17.86 -56.38 -28.29
N LEU A 933 16.80 -55.58 -28.29
CA LEU A 933 16.67 -54.43 -27.42
C LEU A 933 15.90 -54.82 -26.18
N ASP A 934 16.54 -54.77 -25.02
CA ASP A 934 15.90 -54.98 -23.72
C ASP A 934 15.96 -53.69 -22.92
N ASN A 935 14.80 -53.02 -22.79
CA ASN A 935 14.64 -51.72 -22.15
C ASN A 935 15.58 -50.64 -22.76
N LYS A 936 16.70 -50.36 -22.08
CA LYS A 936 17.70 -49.35 -22.50
C LYS A 936 19.05 -49.95 -22.89
N HIS A 937 19.09 -51.28 -23.03
CA HIS A 937 20.33 -52.01 -23.33
C HIS A 937 20.18 -52.83 -24.58
N ILE A 938 21.23 -52.92 -25.35
CA ILE A 938 21.36 -53.86 -26.44
C ILE A 938 21.97 -55.12 -25.84
N GLU A 939 21.19 -56.19 -25.84
CA GLU A 939 21.74 -57.53 -25.59
C GLU A 939 22.22 -58.11 -26.92
N CYS A 940 23.53 -58.24 -27.10
CA CYS A 940 24.14 -58.83 -28.25
C CYS A 940 24.82 -60.09 -27.86
N THR A 941 24.53 -61.21 -28.59
CA THR A 941 25.23 -62.44 -28.38
C THR A 941 25.95 -62.92 -29.66
N ILE A 942 27.15 -63.44 -29.49
CA ILE A 942 27.93 -64.04 -30.53
C ILE A 942 28.19 -65.47 -30.06
N ARG A 943 27.58 -66.45 -30.75
CA ARG A 943 27.66 -67.85 -30.41
C ARG A 943 28.33 -68.64 -31.53
N ASP A 944 29.37 -69.27 -31.21
CA ASP A 944 29.97 -70.33 -32.07
C ASP A 944 29.79 -71.70 -31.49
N ASN A 945 29.79 -72.74 -32.34
CA ASN A 945 29.81 -74.12 -31.90
C ASN A 945 31.21 -74.76 -32.10
N GLY A 946 32.24 -73.96 -31.97
CA GLY A 946 33.63 -74.29 -32.17
C GLY A 946 34.20 -75.21 -31.10
N VAL A 947 35.55 -75.31 -31.05
CA VAL A 947 36.28 -76.18 -30.08
C VAL A 947 36.29 -75.61 -28.63
N GLY A 948 35.72 -74.47 -28.36
CA GLY A 948 35.76 -73.80 -27.06
C GLY A 948 37.17 -73.33 -26.68
N ARG A 949 37.24 -72.45 -25.66
CA ARG A 949 38.46 -71.72 -25.21
C ARG A 949 39.48 -72.67 -24.49
N SER A 950 39.02 -73.76 -23.95
CA SER A 950 39.85 -74.71 -23.17
C SER A 950 40.77 -75.63 -24.08
N PHE A 951 40.52 -75.68 -25.37
CA PHE A 951 41.28 -76.42 -26.34
C PHE A 951 42.18 -75.56 -27.29
N ALA A 952 42.14 -74.28 -27.16
CA ALA A 952 43.07 -73.45 -27.91
C ALA A 952 44.50 -73.65 -27.39
N PRO A 953 45.50 -73.91 -28.25
CA PRO A 953 46.91 -74.13 -27.80
C PRO A 953 47.33 -72.89 -27.01
N ARG A 954 47.74 -73.09 -25.77
CA ARG A 954 48.27 -72.09 -24.88
C ARG A 954 49.60 -71.58 -25.44
N GLY A 955 49.55 -70.66 -26.34
CA GLY A 955 50.63 -69.67 -26.58
C GLY A 955 50.44 -68.56 -25.56
N GLU A 956 51.53 -68.19 -24.86
CA GLU A 956 51.63 -67.16 -23.78
C GLU A 956 50.60 -66.06 -23.91
N GLY A 957 49.77 -65.81 -22.92
CA GLY A 957 48.78 -64.84 -22.60
C GLY A 957 48.67 -63.52 -23.41
N HIS A 958 48.56 -63.60 -24.73
CA HIS A 958 48.26 -62.49 -25.61
C HIS A 958 46.76 -62.36 -25.71
N ILE A 959 46.16 -61.51 -24.79
CA ILE A 959 44.89 -60.88 -25.03
C ILE A 959 45.08 -60.10 -26.34
N SER A 960 44.29 -60.41 -27.37
CA SER A 960 44.39 -59.67 -28.63
C SER A 960 44.17 -58.18 -28.36
N ARG A 961 44.98 -57.31 -29.00
CA ARG A 961 44.85 -55.83 -28.84
C ARG A 961 43.43 -55.35 -29.03
N GLY A 962 42.63 -56.03 -29.88
CA GLY A 962 41.23 -55.74 -30.10
C GLY A 962 40.36 -56.01 -28.84
N GLN A 963 40.62 -57.11 -28.13
CA GLN A 963 39.88 -57.43 -26.89
C GLN A 963 40.26 -56.48 -25.74
N GLU A 964 41.51 -56.06 -25.65
CA GLU A 964 41.98 -55.10 -24.64
C GLU A 964 41.34 -53.72 -24.85
N MET A 965 41.21 -53.27 -26.12
CA MET A 965 40.52 -52.04 -26.47
C MET A 965 39.01 -52.09 -26.16
N THR A 966 38.37 -53.24 -26.53
CA THR A 966 36.96 -53.45 -26.23
C THR A 966 36.69 -53.50 -24.73
N ARG A 967 37.57 -54.10 -23.96
CA ARG A 967 37.49 -54.11 -22.45
C ARG A 967 37.59 -52.70 -21.86
N GLY A 968 38.48 -51.88 -22.39
CA GLY A 968 38.59 -50.46 -21.98
C GLY A 968 37.32 -49.65 -22.32
N ILE A 969 36.66 -49.92 -23.46
CA ILE A 969 35.37 -49.33 -23.79
C ILE A 969 34.30 -49.75 -22.80
N PHE A 970 34.20 -51.06 -22.46
CA PHE A 970 33.23 -51.53 -21.49
C PHE A 970 33.51 -50.99 -20.07
N GLU A 971 34.75 -50.84 -19.66
CA GLU A 971 35.12 -50.19 -18.39
C GLU A 971 34.64 -48.72 -18.34
N SER A 972 34.76 -48.01 -19.46
CA SER A 972 34.25 -46.67 -19.57
C SER A 972 32.70 -46.61 -19.56
N LEU A 973 32.04 -47.56 -20.24
CA LEU A 973 30.57 -47.65 -20.22
C LEU A 973 30.05 -48.03 -18.85
N ARG A 974 30.74 -48.95 -18.13
CA ARG A 974 30.39 -49.38 -16.79
C ARG A 974 30.49 -48.28 -15.72
N GLN A 975 31.34 -47.27 -15.93
CA GLN A 975 31.37 -46.08 -15.08
C GLN A 975 30.12 -45.23 -15.23
N ARG A 976 29.43 -45.33 -16.35
CA ARG A 976 28.20 -44.55 -16.65
C ARG A 976 26.93 -45.36 -16.40
N ASP A 977 26.98 -46.67 -16.66
CA ASP A 977 25.86 -47.59 -16.44
C ASP A 977 26.41 -48.92 -15.88
N SER A 978 25.99 -49.25 -14.66
CA SER A 978 26.47 -50.43 -13.92
C SER A 978 26.14 -51.77 -14.59
N ASP A 979 25.14 -51.80 -15.49
CA ASP A 979 24.66 -52.99 -16.16
C ASP A 979 25.45 -53.31 -17.43
N ALA A 980 26.26 -52.39 -17.93
CA ALA A 980 27.16 -52.64 -19.04
C ALA A 980 28.17 -53.72 -18.71
N LYS A 981 28.12 -54.83 -19.45
CA LYS A 981 29.00 -55.98 -19.23
C LYS A 981 29.25 -56.81 -20.46
N ILE A 982 30.36 -57.52 -20.45
CA ILE A 982 30.69 -58.55 -21.41
C ILE A 982 31.02 -59.83 -20.67
N GLU A 983 30.40 -60.90 -21.09
CA GLU A 983 30.58 -62.21 -20.50
C GLU A 983 30.94 -63.16 -21.60
N LEU A 984 31.99 -63.98 -21.34
CA LEU A 984 32.41 -65.06 -22.25
C LEU A 984 32.11 -66.39 -21.54
N ILE A 985 31.18 -67.12 -22.10
CA ILE A 985 30.63 -68.33 -21.54
C ILE A 985 31.09 -69.53 -22.45
N ASP A 986 31.77 -70.46 -21.85
CA ASP A 986 32.11 -71.70 -22.56
C ASP A 986 30.89 -72.62 -22.61
N LEU A 987 30.60 -73.09 -23.79
CA LEU A 987 29.52 -74.09 -24.03
C LEU A 987 30.07 -75.51 -24.01
N PHE A 988 29.28 -76.42 -23.42
CA PHE A 988 29.61 -77.84 -23.32
C PHE A 988 28.44 -78.58 -23.88
N ASP A 989 28.79 -79.81 -24.49
CA ASP A 989 27.80 -80.78 -24.97
C ASP A 989 27.29 -81.69 -23.79
N ASP A 990 26.40 -82.57 -24.14
CA ASP A 990 25.80 -83.46 -23.14
C ASP A 990 26.84 -84.42 -22.48
N ASP A 991 28.01 -84.59 -23.15
CA ASP A 991 29.14 -85.38 -22.61
C ASP A 991 30.19 -84.48 -21.88
N ASN A 992 29.80 -83.24 -21.53
CA ASN A 992 30.64 -82.25 -20.89
C ASN A 992 31.96 -81.98 -21.65
N GLN A 993 31.96 -82.12 -22.96
CA GLN A 993 33.06 -81.69 -23.83
C GLN A 993 32.79 -80.20 -24.32
N PRO A 994 33.86 -79.47 -24.52
CA PRO A 994 33.71 -78.11 -25.02
C PRO A 994 33.02 -78.06 -26.41
N ALA A 995 31.88 -77.39 -26.47
CA ALA A 995 31.00 -77.38 -27.62
C ALA A 995 30.85 -75.98 -28.27
N GLY A 996 31.70 -75.04 -27.91
CA GLY A 996 31.73 -73.67 -28.46
C GLY A 996 31.88 -72.60 -27.45
N THR A 997 31.68 -71.36 -27.89
CA THR A 997 31.73 -70.19 -27.01
C THR A 997 30.52 -69.30 -27.28
N LEU A 998 29.95 -68.76 -26.17
CA LEU A 998 28.95 -67.70 -26.21
C LEU A 998 29.52 -66.44 -25.61
N VAL A 999 29.61 -65.40 -26.39
CA VAL A 999 29.91 -64.06 -25.91
C VAL A 999 28.60 -63.29 -25.74
N LYS A 1000 28.29 -62.86 -24.54
CA LYS A 1000 27.12 -62.06 -24.24
C LYS A 1000 27.56 -60.66 -23.85
N MET A 1001 27.04 -59.67 -24.51
CA MET A 1001 27.31 -58.24 -24.28
C MET A 1001 26.05 -57.51 -23.95
N ILE A 1002 26.07 -56.76 -22.88
CA ILE A 1002 25.00 -55.78 -22.52
C ILE A 1002 25.56 -54.38 -22.69
N ILE A 1003 25.01 -53.65 -23.66
CA ILE A 1003 25.52 -52.36 -24.08
C ILE A 1003 24.42 -51.32 -23.86
N PRO A 1004 24.64 -50.30 -23.05
CA PRO A 1004 23.66 -49.26 -22.83
C PRO A 1004 23.49 -48.40 -24.08
N ILE A 1005 22.25 -48.03 -24.38
CA ILE A 1005 21.94 -47.04 -25.41
C ILE A 1005 21.95 -45.63 -24.77
N GLU A 1006 22.89 -44.81 -25.15
CA GLU A 1006 22.81 -43.37 -24.87
C GLU A 1006 21.76 -42.74 -25.82
N ASN A 1007 20.69 -42.24 -25.24
CA ASN A 1007 19.84 -41.31 -25.99
C ASN A 1007 20.64 -40.03 -26.20
N VAL A 1008 21.09 -39.82 -27.43
CA VAL A 1008 21.68 -38.55 -27.87
C VAL A 1008 20.62 -37.46 -28.00
#